data_ac250edfa6c5e18f1ef81350e149813b
#
_entry.id   ac250edfa6c5e18f1ef81350e149813b
#
_cell.length_a   1.000
_cell.length_b   1.000
_cell.length_c   1.000
_cell.angle_alpha   90.00
_cell.angle_beta   90.00
_cell.angle_gamma   90.00
#
_symmetry.space_group_name_H-M   'P 1'
#
loop_
_entity.id
_entity.type
_entity.pdbx_description
1 polymer ?
#
loop_
_entity_poly.entity_id
_entity_poly.type
_entity_poly.pdbx_seq_one_letter_code
_entity_poly.pdbx_strand_id
1 'polypeptide(L)'
;MSLPEYSLKNRKVVWFFLFILLAGGALGFVTLGKKEDSVFVIKSASLVCSYPGATPLEVEQLVTEPIEREVQSMRLVHKITSESYYGLSKVLVELDPATRASEIPQLWDELRRKVLNIQPRLPAGASPVTVADDFGDVYGIYYGLSVDGGFTWAELRDWAQRIKTALVTVDGVQKVSLFGEQTPVVNVYVNLAALANFAIRPETIVATIGQQNTIVNSGEKQAGALQIQILEAGTYKGLDDISNQMLTAASGKQYRLGDIARVERGYADPPQTLMRVDGRRAVGIGILTEAQVDVVKTGEKITRVLDGLTRQMPVGMDLTVLYPENRIARQANATFVLNLAESVAIVILIIMLVMGFRAGVLIGSSLLFSIGGTLLLMQFLGEGLNRTSLAGFIIAMGMLVDNAIVVTDNAQQAMLRGVARRRAVVDGANAPRWSLLGATLIAIFSFLPLYLAPSSVAEIVKPLFVVLALSLLLSWVLALTQTPLFGDFMLRVNPAAHDPYDTKFYRAFDRLLAALLRWRWGVVAGVVALFAAALAVMGLMPQNFFPSLDKPYFRADVLLPEGYNIRDTERNLRTMEEWLHAQPEVKTVSVTMGSTPPRYYLASSSVSLRPNFGNILVELHDKEQTEAVEARFNAYVRAMCPDVWLRSSLFKLSPVPDAAIEFGFIGDDIDTLHRLTQAAEEIMWRTAGTVNIRNSWGNRVPTWLPLYSQMKGQRIGVTRSQMAQGITIATQGYRLGEYREGDQFMPILLKDENIDTYNLTNLQALPIFTPAGKVYSIEQATDGFRFEYRVGVVKRYNRQRVMKAQCDPGRGVNTMRLYAALRDSVLRGVVLPEGYSMKVFGEQESQQESNSALARYMPLTMVLIFIVLLLLFRNYREPTVILLMIPLIFIGVVLGLAVTGKVFNFFSLLGLLGLVGMNIKNAVVLVEQIGVLRSEGKGAYEALTAATRSRIVPVAMASGTTILGMLPLLFDSMFGAMAATIMGGLLVATLLTVCVLPVVYAIFYNIRKS
;
A
#
# COMPACT_ATOMS: atom_id res chain seq x y z
N MET A 1 -21.35 -25.89 -39.39
CA MET A 1 -22.15 -26.10 -38.15
C MET A 1 -21.81 -24.98 -37.20
N SER A 2 -22.79 -24.19 -36.82
CA SER A 2 -22.56 -23.08 -35.87
C SER A 2 -22.45 -23.61 -34.44
N LEU A 3 -21.86 -22.82 -33.52
CA LEU A 3 -21.70 -23.19 -32.12
C LEU A 3 -23.05 -23.50 -31.42
N PRO A 4 -24.14 -22.73 -31.64
CA PRO A 4 -25.48 -23.08 -31.16
C PRO A 4 -26.05 -24.38 -31.71
N GLU A 5 -25.84 -24.66 -33.00
CA GLU A 5 -26.22 -25.93 -33.58
C GLU A 5 -25.45 -27.12 -32.98
N TYR A 6 -24.14 -26.94 -32.79
CA TYR A 6 -23.29 -27.93 -32.12
C TYR A 6 -23.81 -28.26 -30.72
N SER A 7 -24.16 -27.24 -29.94
CA SER A 7 -24.67 -27.43 -28.58
C SER A 7 -25.96 -28.24 -28.50
N LEU A 8 -26.88 -28.04 -29.45
CA LEU A 8 -28.10 -28.82 -29.53
C LEU A 8 -27.92 -30.24 -30.08
N LYS A 9 -26.94 -30.45 -30.96
CA LYS A 9 -26.61 -31.76 -31.47
C LYS A 9 -25.87 -32.63 -30.46
N ASN A 10 -24.91 -32.03 -29.75
CA ASN A 10 -24.01 -32.70 -28.80
C ASN A 10 -24.35 -32.33 -27.35
N ARG A 11 -25.61 -32.49 -26.95
CA ARG A 11 -26.11 -32.08 -25.61
C ARG A 11 -25.28 -32.66 -24.47
N LYS A 12 -24.83 -33.93 -24.56
CA LYS A 12 -24.07 -34.60 -23.52
C LYS A 12 -22.71 -33.92 -23.26
N VAL A 13 -22.04 -33.46 -24.30
CA VAL A 13 -20.77 -32.75 -24.23
C VAL A 13 -20.94 -31.37 -23.53
N VAL A 14 -22.01 -30.66 -23.90
CA VAL A 14 -22.27 -29.34 -23.26
C VAL A 14 -22.66 -29.52 -21.79
N TRP A 15 -23.47 -30.53 -21.44
CA TRP A 15 -23.80 -30.83 -20.04
C TRP A 15 -22.53 -31.20 -19.23
N PHE A 16 -21.63 -31.97 -19.82
CA PHE A 16 -20.37 -32.32 -19.18
C PHE A 16 -19.50 -31.08 -18.99
N PHE A 17 -19.40 -30.20 -19.98
CA PHE A 17 -18.71 -28.91 -19.88
C PHE A 17 -19.32 -28.04 -18.76
N LEU A 18 -20.63 -27.88 -18.70
CA LEU A 18 -21.31 -27.12 -17.65
C LEU A 18 -21.08 -27.74 -16.26
N PHE A 19 -21.05 -29.07 -16.17
CA PHE A 19 -20.71 -29.74 -14.90
C PHE A 19 -19.27 -29.43 -14.47
N ILE A 20 -18.31 -29.47 -15.40
CA ILE A 20 -16.91 -29.08 -15.10
C ILE A 20 -16.83 -27.63 -14.61
N LEU A 21 -17.53 -26.71 -15.24
CA LEU A 21 -17.52 -25.30 -14.81
C LEU A 21 -18.07 -25.13 -13.39
N LEU A 22 -19.14 -25.83 -13.04
CA LEU A 22 -19.75 -25.75 -11.72
C LEU A 22 -18.91 -26.46 -10.64
N ALA A 23 -18.55 -27.73 -10.91
CA ALA A 23 -17.76 -28.51 -9.97
C ALA A 23 -16.34 -27.96 -9.80
N GLY A 24 -15.71 -27.54 -10.90
CA GLY A 24 -14.40 -26.89 -10.89
C GLY A 24 -14.44 -25.52 -10.24
N GLY A 25 -15.53 -24.77 -10.42
CA GLY A 25 -15.73 -23.50 -9.73
C GLY A 25 -15.89 -23.64 -8.23
N ALA A 26 -16.65 -24.65 -7.78
CA ALA A 26 -16.78 -24.97 -6.35
C ALA A 26 -15.43 -25.41 -5.76
N LEU A 27 -14.69 -26.26 -6.47
CA LEU A 27 -13.32 -26.64 -6.07
C LEU A 27 -12.41 -25.43 -6.03
N GLY A 28 -12.41 -24.59 -7.05
CA GLY A 28 -11.63 -23.34 -7.10
C GLY A 28 -11.94 -22.42 -5.93
N PHE A 29 -13.21 -22.24 -5.58
CA PHE A 29 -13.58 -21.40 -4.42
C PHE A 29 -13.01 -21.92 -3.09
N VAL A 30 -12.88 -23.24 -2.93
CA VAL A 30 -12.32 -23.86 -1.71
C VAL A 30 -10.80 -23.81 -1.70
N THR A 31 -10.15 -23.94 -2.88
CA THR A 31 -8.70 -24.09 -3.01
C THR A 31 -7.96 -22.79 -3.28
N LEU A 32 -8.64 -21.78 -3.87
CA LEU A 32 -8.03 -20.47 -4.10
C LEU A 32 -7.55 -19.83 -2.81
N GLY A 33 -6.34 -19.27 -2.84
CA GLY A 33 -5.80 -18.46 -1.75
C GLY A 33 -6.70 -17.27 -1.44
N LYS A 34 -6.98 -17.05 -0.16
CA LYS A 34 -7.83 -15.95 0.31
C LYS A 34 -6.98 -14.98 1.10
N LYS A 35 -6.93 -13.73 0.63
CA LYS A 35 -6.26 -12.60 1.30
C LYS A 35 -7.20 -11.42 1.44
N GLU A 36 -6.85 -10.44 2.26
CA GLU A 36 -7.60 -9.20 2.34
C GLU A 36 -7.40 -8.38 1.05
N ASP A 37 -6.16 -8.07 0.73
CA ASP A 37 -5.78 -7.27 -0.44
C ASP A 37 -5.02 -8.10 -1.47
N SER A 38 -4.92 -7.60 -2.70
CA SER A 38 -4.13 -8.26 -3.75
C SER A 38 -2.64 -8.24 -3.40
N VAL A 39 -1.97 -9.33 -3.72
CA VAL A 39 -0.50 -9.39 -3.60
C VAL A 39 0.10 -8.46 -4.65
N PHE A 40 0.90 -7.49 -4.20
CA PHE A 40 1.69 -6.68 -5.10
C PHE A 40 3.18 -6.84 -4.77
N VAL A 41 4.01 -6.70 -5.78
CA VAL A 41 5.45 -6.89 -5.61
C VAL A 41 6.08 -5.53 -5.30
N ILE A 42 6.81 -5.48 -4.18
CA ILE A 42 7.53 -4.29 -3.77
C ILE A 42 8.80 -4.16 -4.61
N LYS A 43 8.90 -3.02 -5.29
CA LYS A 43 9.98 -2.71 -6.22
C LYS A 43 10.99 -1.74 -5.61
N SER A 44 11.19 -1.82 -4.29
CA SER A 44 12.11 -0.98 -3.56
C SER A 44 13.00 -1.79 -2.62
N ALA A 45 14.25 -1.37 -2.48
CA ALA A 45 15.20 -1.93 -1.54
C ALA A 45 15.84 -0.80 -0.72
N SER A 46 16.10 -1.06 0.55
CA SER A 46 16.77 -0.13 1.46
C SER A 46 18.23 -0.54 1.67
N LEU A 47 19.14 0.41 1.50
CA LEU A 47 20.55 0.27 1.79
C LEU A 47 20.87 1.05 3.05
N VAL A 48 21.51 0.41 4.01
CA VAL A 48 21.87 1.03 5.29
C VAL A 48 23.36 0.84 5.56
N CYS A 49 24.05 1.93 5.88
CA CYS A 49 25.45 1.95 6.26
C CYS A 49 25.65 2.82 7.48
N SER A 50 26.28 2.27 8.53
CA SER A 50 26.64 3.01 9.73
C SER A 50 28.07 3.57 9.60
N TYR A 51 28.26 4.85 9.91
CA TYR A 51 29.56 5.49 10.00
C TYR A 51 29.63 6.32 11.29
N PRO A 52 29.85 5.67 12.44
CA PRO A 52 29.79 6.31 13.75
C PRO A 52 30.74 7.50 13.87
N GLY A 53 30.26 8.59 14.47
CA GLY A 53 31.03 9.82 14.70
C GLY A 53 31.02 10.81 13.52
N ALA A 54 30.50 10.43 12.37
CA ALA A 54 30.35 11.35 11.23
C ALA A 54 29.11 12.23 11.36
N THR A 55 29.23 13.49 10.98
CA THR A 55 28.09 14.41 10.85
C THR A 55 27.23 14.06 9.65
N PRO A 56 25.95 14.53 9.58
CA PRO A 56 25.09 14.26 8.43
C PRO A 56 25.70 14.66 7.08
N LEU A 57 26.48 15.75 7.03
CA LEU A 57 27.18 16.20 5.83
C LEU A 57 28.34 15.28 5.44
N GLU A 58 29.13 14.82 6.42
CA GLU A 58 30.21 13.86 6.18
C GLU A 58 29.62 12.51 5.73
N VAL A 59 28.55 12.04 6.34
CA VAL A 59 27.82 10.84 5.90
C VAL A 59 27.29 11.01 4.48
N GLU A 60 26.69 12.15 4.14
CA GLU A 60 26.23 12.45 2.80
C GLU A 60 27.36 12.34 1.77
N GLN A 61 28.49 13.04 2.03
CA GLN A 61 29.60 13.15 1.07
C GLN A 61 30.41 11.87 0.94
N LEU A 62 30.70 11.21 2.07
CA LEU A 62 31.66 10.10 2.12
C LEU A 62 31.02 8.72 2.00
N VAL A 63 29.72 8.58 2.31
CA VAL A 63 29.02 7.30 2.30
C VAL A 63 27.83 7.32 1.34
N THR A 64 26.91 8.27 1.50
CA THR A 64 25.66 8.29 0.76
C THR A 64 25.86 8.56 -0.73
N GLU A 65 26.57 9.63 -1.10
CA GLU A 65 26.87 10.00 -2.49
C GLU A 65 27.60 8.92 -3.28
N PRO A 66 28.66 8.26 -2.73
CA PRO A 66 29.26 7.12 -3.39
C PRO A 66 28.28 5.96 -3.66
N ILE A 67 27.42 5.62 -2.68
CA ILE A 67 26.42 4.55 -2.83
C ILE A 67 25.41 4.94 -3.93
N GLU A 68 24.84 6.14 -3.86
CA GLU A 68 23.88 6.63 -4.86
C GLU A 68 24.43 6.62 -6.28
N ARG A 69 25.69 7.03 -6.44
CA ARG A 69 26.38 7.07 -7.74
C ARG A 69 26.51 5.69 -8.35
N GLU A 70 26.86 4.70 -7.54
CA GLU A 70 26.99 3.32 -8.03
C GLU A 70 25.64 2.70 -8.35
N VAL A 71 24.64 2.92 -7.50
CA VAL A 71 23.28 2.42 -7.68
C VAL A 71 22.60 3.04 -8.89
N GLN A 72 22.81 4.33 -9.15
CA GLN A 72 22.22 5.01 -10.31
C GLN A 72 22.66 4.42 -11.65
N SER A 73 23.80 3.72 -11.69
CA SER A 73 24.29 3.04 -12.88
C SER A 73 23.56 1.71 -13.19
N MET A 74 22.66 1.26 -12.30
CA MET A 74 21.86 0.06 -12.53
C MET A 74 20.76 0.30 -13.56
N ARG A 75 20.43 -0.73 -14.28
CA ARG A 75 19.28 -0.75 -15.19
C ARG A 75 17.97 -0.69 -14.40
N LEU A 76 16.98 0.01 -14.92
CA LEU A 76 15.63 0.09 -14.37
C LEU A 76 15.51 0.75 -12.98
N VAL A 77 16.48 1.51 -12.54
CA VAL A 77 16.32 2.39 -11.39
C VAL A 77 15.49 3.59 -11.80
N HIS A 78 14.37 3.79 -11.12
CA HIS A 78 13.46 4.91 -11.37
C HIS A 78 13.77 6.11 -10.46
N LYS A 79 13.97 5.82 -9.17
CA LYS A 79 14.09 6.84 -8.15
C LYS A 79 15.06 6.40 -7.05
N ILE A 80 15.90 7.32 -6.62
CA ILE A 80 16.79 7.13 -5.47
C ILE A 80 16.47 8.25 -4.48
N THR A 81 16.12 7.88 -3.24
CA THR A 81 15.96 8.81 -2.13
C THR A 81 16.91 8.43 -1.03
N SER A 82 17.53 9.40 -0.40
CA SER A 82 18.45 9.10 0.70
C SER A 82 18.29 10.05 1.88
N GLU A 83 18.67 9.55 3.03
CA GLU A 83 18.66 10.26 4.29
C GLU A 83 20.00 10.01 4.98
N SER A 84 20.74 11.08 5.26
CA SER A 84 22.03 11.06 5.98
C SER A 84 21.85 11.67 7.35
N TYR A 85 21.92 10.85 8.38
CA TYR A 85 21.85 11.21 9.80
C TYR A 85 23.24 11.24 10.42
N TYR A 86 23.34 11.62 11.70
CA TYR A 86 24.56 11.41 12.46
C TYR A 86 24.92 9.93 12.50
N GLY A 87 26.07 9.59 11.92
CA GLY A 87 26.61 8.23 11.91
C GLY A 87 25.81 7.19 11.09
N LEU A 88 24.83 7.57 10.28
CA LEU A 88 23.96 6.63 9.56
C LEU A 88 23.58 7.15 8.19
N SER A 89 23.84 6.35 7.16
CA SER A 89 23.32 6.54 5.80
C SER A 89 22.21 5.55 5.52
N LYS A 90 21.10 6.04 4.97
CA LYS A 90 20.01 5.24 4.42
C LYS A 90 19.75 5.67 2.99
N VAL A 91 19.76 4.72 2.06
CA VAL A 91 19.43 4.95 0.65
C VAL A 91 18.31 4.01 0.25
N LEU A 92 17.21 4.56 -0.20
CA LEU A 92 16.08 3.81 -0.76
C LEU A 92 16.17 3.86 -2.28
N VAL A 93 16.17 2.67 -2.89
CA VAL A 93 16.24 2.45 -4.33
C VAL A 93 14.90 1.94 -4.81
N GLU A 94 14.27 2.66 -5.71
CA GLU A 94 12.99 2.25 -6.31
C GLU A 94 13.21 1.92 -7.78
N LEU A 95 12.79 0.73 -8.20
CA LEU A 95 12.83 0.27 -9.58
C LEU A 95 11.68 0.86 -10.39
N ASP A 96 11.84 0.86 -11.71
CA ASP A 96 10.78 1.30 -12.62
C ASP A 96 9.48 0.50 -12.36
N PRO A 97 8.35 1.17 -12.17
CA PRO A 97 7.06 0.52 -11.96
C PRO A 97 6.69 -0.52 -13.04
N ALA A 98 7.21 -0.38 -14.26
CA ALA A 98 7.03 -1.34 -15.34
C ALA A 98 7.84 -2.64 -15.18
N THR A 99 8.76 -2.73 -14.22
CA THR A 99 9.62 -3.90 -14.01
C THR A 99 8.76 -5.13 -13.68
N ARG A 100 9.03 -6.24 -14.38
CA ARG A 100 8.30 -7.49 -14.15
C ARG A 100 8.75 -8.17 -12.87
N ALA A 101 7.81 -8.80 -12.16
CA ALA A 101 8.11 -9.52 -10.91
C ALA A 101 9.22 -10.58 -11.08
N SER A 102 9.31 -11.23 -12.25
CA SER A 102 10.34 -12.23 -12.55
C SER A 102 11.76 -11.64 -12.71
N GLU A 103 11.90 -10.35 -12.98
CA GLU A 103 13.20 -9.68 -13.16
C GLU A 103 13.76 -9.11 -11.84
N ILE A 104 12.89 -8.90 -10.84
CA ILE A 104 13.25 -8.24 -9.58
C ILE A 104 14.35 -8.97 -8.81
N PRO A 105 14.31 -10.31 -8.63
CA PRO A 105 15.39 -11.01 -7.92
C PRO A 105 16.76 -10.78 -8.56
N GLN A 106 16.85 -10.81 -9.88
CA GLN A 106 18.09 -10.55 -10.60
C GLN A 106 18.58 -9.11 -10.42
N LEU A 107 17.67 -8.13 -10.37
CA LEU A 107 18.02 -6.74 -10.13
C LEU A 107 18.53 -6.52 -8.70
N TRP A 108 17.96 -7.21 -7.71
CA TRP A 108 18.47 -7.18 -6.35
C TRP A 108 19.84 -7.87 -6.23
N ASP A 109 20.11 -8.91 -6.98
CA ASP A 109 21.45 -9.51 -7.06
C ASP A 109 22.47 -8.57 -7.74
N GLU A 110 22.04 -7.82 -8.75
CA GLU A 110 22.85 -6.76 -9.35
C GLU A 110 23.16 -5.66 -8.33
N LEU A 111 22.15 -5.24 -7.54
CA LEU A 111 22.31 -4.26 -6.48
C LEU A 111 23.33 -4.72 -5.44
N ARG A 112 23.23 -5.96 -4.94
CA ARG A 112 24.18 -6.54 -3.99
C ARG A 112 25.61 -6.56 -4.55
N ARG A 113 25.78 -6.92 -5.81
CA ARG A 113 27.13 -6.90 -6.46
C ARG A 113 27.69 -5.49 -6.53
N LYS A 114 26.89 -4.48 -6.88
CA LYS A 114 27.33 -3.10 -6.92
C LYS A 114 27.69 -2.57 -5.54
N VAL A 115 26.94 -2.91 -4.53
CA VAL A 115 27.23 -2.57 -3.13
C VAL A 115 28.54 -3.22 -2.67
N LEU A 116 28.81 -4.48 -3.02
CA LEU A 116 30.07 -5.15 -2.72
C LEU A 116 31.26 -4.47 -3.42
N ASN A 117 31.11 -4.02 -4.66
CA ASN A 117 32.17 -3.34 -5.40
C ASN A 117 32.56 -1.98 -4.82
N ILE A 118 31.60 -1.28 -4.19
CA ILE A 118 31.88 0.02 -3.58
C ILE A 118 32.44 -0.08 -2.16
N GLN A 119 32.21 -1.19 -1.47
CA GLN A 119 32.59 -1.37 -0.06
C GLN A 119 34.08 -0.99 0.21
N PRO A 120 35.08 -1.38 -0.60
CA PRO A 120 36.48 -0.99 -0.38
C PRO A 120 36.76 0.51 -0.56
N ARG A 121 35.84 1.26 -1.18
CA ARG A 121 35.99 2.70 -1.44
C ARG A 121 35.35 3.56 -0.34
N LEU A 122 34.58 2.95 0.56
CA LEU A 122 33.99 3.64 1.69
C LEU A 122 35.08 3.94 2.75
N PRO A 123 34.85 4.97 3.58
CA PRO A 123 35.83 5.35 4.62
C PRO A 123 36.13 4.22 5.59
N ALA A 124 37.36 4.17 6.09
CA ALA A 124 37.71 3.28 7.18
C ALA A 124 36.83 3.61 8.41
N GLY A 125 36.18 2.60 8.99
CA GLY A 125 35.22 2.76 10.10
C GLY A 125 33.76 2.81 9.67
N ALA A 126 33.46 2.91 8.37
CA ALA A 126 32.12 2.65 7.87
C ALA A 126 31.80 1.15 7.94
N SER A 127 30.59 0.80 8.40
CA SER A 127 30.14 -0.58 8.40
C SER A 127 29.94 -1.11 6.98
N PRO A 128 29.91 -2.44 6.76
CA PRO A 128 29.41 -2.99 5.53
C PRO A 128 28.00 -2.45 5.23
N VAL A 129 27.73 -2.15 3.96
CA VAL A 129 26.40 -1.72 3.52
C VAL A 129 25.46 -2.91 3.55
N THR A 130 24.42 -2.82 4.35
CA THR A 130 23.36 -3.84 4.40
C THR A 130 22.30 -3.54 3.37
N VAL A 131 21.95 -4.54 2.56
CA VAL A 131 20.88 -4.46 1.56
C VAL A 131 19.66 -5.18 2.10
N ALA A 132 18.57 -4.45 2.35
CA ALA A 132 17.27 -4.98 2.75
C ALA A 132 16.30 -4.86 1.57
N ASP A 133 16.19 -5.93 0.80
CA ASP A 133 15.23 -6.06 -0.31
C ASP A 133 13.87 -6.62 0.15
N ASP A 134 13.81 -7.09 1.38
CA ASP A 134 12.61 -7.49 2.11
C ASP A 134 11.99 -6.36 2.98
N PHE A 135 12.54 -5.16 2.86
CA PHE A 135 12.06 -3.96 3.58
C PHE A 135 10.57 -3.68 3.43
N GLY A 136 10.01 -4.13 2.32
CA GLY A 136 8.60 -3.95 2.03
C GLY A 136 7.68 -5.10 2.45
N ASP A 137 8.17 -6.15 3.06
CA ASP A 137 7.38 -7.28 3.53
C ASP A 137 6.24 -6.84 4.45
N VAL A 138 5.05 -7.42 4.26
CA VAL A 138 3.86 -7.10 5.05
C VAL A 138 3.53 -8.26 5.99
N TYR A 139 3.75 -8.04 7.26
CA TYR A 139 3.48 -9.00 8.35
C TYR A 139 2.02 -8.86 8.78
N GLY A 140 1.09 -9.29 7.94
CA GLY A 140 -0.35 -9.05 8.10
C GLY A 140 -0.98 -9.62 9.37
N ILE A 141 -0.31 -10.56 10.05
CA ILE A 141 -0.75 -11.05 11.36
C ILE A 141 0.25 -10.54 12.40
N TYR A 142 -0.22 -9.65 13.29
CA TYR A 142 0.63 -8.96 14.24
C TYR A 142 0.11 -9.13 15.68
N TYR A 143 0.99 -9.61 16.56
CA TYR A 143 0.74 -9.82 17.98
C TYR A 143 1.66 -8.96 18.83
N GLY A 144 1.22 -8.63 20.04
CA GLY A 144 2.04 -8.06 21.09
C GLY A 144 2.12 -9.03 22.27
N LEU A 145 3.32 -9.45 22.63
CA LEU A 145 3.58 -10.20 23.86
C LEU A 145 3.90 -9.21 24.97
N SER A 146 2.98 -9.01 25.89
CA SER A 146 3.09 -8.05 27.01
C SER A 146 3.32 -8.74 28.33
N VAL A 147 3.97 -8.04 29.27
CA VAL A 147 4.28 -8.56 30.61
C VAL A 147 3.96 -7.53 31.70
N ASP A 148 3.57 -8.04 32.85
CA ASP A 148 3.43 -7.24 34.07
C ASP A 148 4.81 -6.89 34.68
N GLY A 149 4.82 -6.04 35.72
CA GLY A 149 6.04 -5.46 36.29
C GLY A 149 7.03 -6.41 36.94
N GLY A 150 6.75 -7.71 37.02
CA GLY A 150 7.62 -8.71 37.67
C GLY A 150 8.61 -9.41 36.75
N PHE A 151 8.48 -9.24 35.41
CA PHE A 151 9.29 -9.96 34.43
C PHE A 151 10.49 -9.14 33.94
N THR A 152 11.58 -9.82 33.65
CA THR A 152 12.76 -9.24 33.00
C THR A 152 12.60 -9.20 31.49
N TRP A 153 13.41 -8.35 30.83
CA TRP A 153 13.49 -8.33 29.37
C TRP A 153 14.03 -9.65 28.80
N ALA A 154 14.87 -10.37 29.55
CA ALA A 154 15.38 -11.68 29.11
C ALA A 154 14.25 -12.71 29.00
N GLU A 155 13.41 -12.82 30.05
CA GLU A 155 12.27 -13.74 30.05
C GLU A 155 11.28 -13.40 28.94
N LEU A 156 10.99 -12.12 28.73
CA LEU A 156 10.11 -11.67 27.65
C LEU A 156 10.67 -12.04 26.29
N ARG A 157 11.97 -11.82 26.06
CA ARG A 157 12.66 -12.18 24.83
C ARG A 157 12.66 -13.69 24.60
N ASP A 158 12.96 -14.48 25.63
CA ASP A 158 13.03 -15.95 25.51
C ASP A 158 11.67 -16.53 25.10
N TRP A 159 10.58 -16.01 25.64
CA TRP A 159 9.23 -16.39 25.20
C TRP A 159 8.93 -15.91 23.79
N ALA A 160 9.31 -14.70 23.41
CA ALA A 160 9.14 -14.20 22.05
C ALA A 160 9.90 -15.08 21.04
N GLN A 161 11.12 -15.51 21.36
CA GLN A 161 11.92 -16.41 20.53
C GLN A 161 11.34 -17.84 20.46
N ARG A 162 10.80 -18.38 21.56
CA ARG A 162 10.07 -19.67 21.54
C ARG A 162 8.86 -19.58 20.63
N ILE A 163 8.06 -18.51 20.73
CA ILE A 163 6.91 -18.28 19.86
C ILE A 163 7.36 -18.17 18.41
N LYS A 164 8.40 -17.38 18.12
CA LYS A 164 8.96 -17.24 16.77
C LYS A 164 9.38 -18.60 16.20
N THR A 165 10.13 -19.39 16.96
CA THR A 165 10.61 -20.72 16.53
C THR A 165 9.45 -21.65 16.22
N ALA A 166 8.42 -21.67 17.05
CA ALA A 166 7.24 -22.49 16.82
C ALA A 166 6.43 -22.04 15.60
N LEU A 167 6.33 -20.73 15.37
CA LEU A 167 5.55 -20.18 14.26
C LEU A 167 6.22 -20.35 12.90
N VAL A 168 7.56 -20.28 12.82
CA VAL A 168 8.30 -20.53 11.56
C VAL A 168 8.09 -21.95 11.03
N THR A 169 7.76 -22.91 11.89
CA THR A 169 7.48 -24.31 11.46
C THR A 169 6.04 -24.53 10.97
N VAL A 170 5.18 -23.51 11.07
CA VAL A 170 3.79 -23.61 10.60
C VAL A 170 3.75 -23.47 9.08
N ASP A 171 3.20 -24.48 8.41
CA ASP A 171 3.01 -24.48 6.96
C ASP A 171 2.19 -23.26 6.48
N GLY A 172 2.73 -22.52 5.52
CA GLY A 172 2.20 -21.27 5.00
C GLY A 172 2.72 -20.00 5.71
N VAL A 173 3.60 -20.13 6.72
CA VAL A 173 4.34 -19.01 7.31
C VAL A 173 5.69 -18.87 6.60
N GLN A 174 5.96 -17.71 6.02
CA GLN A 174 7.22 -17.43 5.34
C GLN A 174 8.29 -16.90 6.30
N LYS A 175 7.90 -15.97 7.20
CA LYS A 175 8.84 -15.27 8.08
C LYS A 175 8.16 -14.79 9.35
N VAL A 176 8.90 -14.76 10.45
CA VAL A 176 8.46 -14.14 11.72
C VAL A 176 9.50 -13.12 12.15
N SER A 177 9.05 -11.88 12.40
CA SER A 177 9.89 -10.78 12.86
C SER A 177 9.50 -10.33 14.26
N LEU A 178 10.51 -10.03 15.08
CA LEU A 178 10.31 -9.47 16.43
C LEU A 178 10.61 -7.97 16.41
N PHE A 179 9.95 -7.21 17.28
CA PHE A 179 10.13 -5.78 17.44
C PHE A 179 10.08 -5.36 18.91
N GLY A 180 10.96 -4.42 19.30
CA GLY A 180 11.00 -3.93 20.67
C GLY A 180 11.82 -4.80 21.63
N GLU A 181 12.52 -5.82 21.11
CA GLU A 181 13.48 -6.58 21.91
C GLU A 181 14.61 -5.67 22.38
N GLN A 182 15.01 -5.83 23.63
CA GLN A 182 16.15 -5.10 24.17
C GLN A 182 17.42 -5.89 23.92
N THR A 183 18.46 -5.22 23.38
CA THR A 183 19.75 -5.86 23.13
C THR A 183 20.47 -6.09 24.46
N PRO A 184 20.72 -7.33 24.86
CA PRO A 184 21.50 -7.61 26.08
C PRO A 184 22.95 -7.20 25.88
N VAL A 185 23.55 -6.65 26.92
CA VAL A 185 24.97 -6.22 26.96
C VAL A 185 25.61 -6.65 28.25
N VAL A 186 26.91 -6.77 28.26
CA VAL A 186 27.73 -6.86 29.48
C VAL A 186 28.36 -5.51 29.70
N ASN A 187 27.99 -4.83 30.78
CA ASN A 187 28.55 -3.55 31.17
C ASN A 187 29.74 -3.76 32.14
N VAL A 188 30.85 -3.13 31.82
CA VAL A 188 32.03 -3.00 32.69
C VAL A 188 32.09 -1.56 33.13
N TYR A 189 31.60 -1.28 34.31
CA TYR A 189 31.60 0.07 34.89
C TYR A 189 32.93 0.33 35.61
N VAL A 190 33.59 1.38 35.19
CA VAL A 190 34.86 1.85 35.79
C VAL A 190 34.73 3.28 36.26
N ASN A 191 35.43 3.64 37.29
CA ASN A 191 35.60 5.04 37.62
C ASN A 191 36.87 5.58 36.97
N LEU A 192 36.72 6.42 35.92
CA LEU A 192 37.85 6.93 35.15
C LEU A 192 38.86 7.70 36.03
N ALA A 193 38.37 8.42 37.06
CA ALA A 193 39.26 9.12 37.99
C ALA A 193 40.03 8.14 38.90
N ALA A 194 39.38 7.04 39.32
CA ALA A 194 40.06 6.02 40.15
C ALA A 194 41.07 5.21 39.31
N LEU A 195 40.81 4.93 38.04
CA LEU A 195 41.79 4.28 37.14
C LEU A 195 43.11 5.04 37.03
N ALA A 196 43.05 6.40 37.13
CA ALA A 196 44.24 7.26 37.17
C ALA A 196 45.12 6.95 38.36
N ASN A 197 44.52 6.70 39.52
CA ASN A 197 45.26 6.37 40.77
C ASN A 197 45.93 4.98 40.70
N PHE A 198 45.32 4.04 39.99
CA PHE A 198 45.88 2.70 39.75
C PHE A 198 46.89 2.66 38.59
N ALA A 199 47.10 3.77 37.89
CA ALA A 199 47.93 3.85 36.67
C ALA A 199 47.49 2.80 35.59
N ILE A 200 46.19 2.53 35.49
CA ILE A 200 45.60 1.64 34.51
C ILE A 200 44.87 2.50 33.45
N ARG A 201 45.22 2.25 32.18
CA ARG A 201 44.59 2.95 31.07
C ARG A 201 43.37 2.20 30.57
N PRO A 202 42.31 2.90 30.12
CA PRO A 202 41.18 2.24 29.50
C PRO A 202 41.57 1.34 28.31
N GLU A 203 42.58 1.75 27.54
CA GLU A 203 43.08 0.95 26.41
C GLU A 203 43.69 -0.39 26.86
N THR A 204 44.26 -0.45 28.11
CA THR A 204 44.74 -1.72 28.67
C THR A 204 43.58 -2.68 28.91
N ILE A 205 42.45 -2.19 29.42
CA ILE A 205 41.26 -3.01 29.60
C ILE A 205 40.73 -3.48 28.23
N VAL A 206 40.64 -2.57 27.24
CA VAL A 206 40.22 -2.88 25.85
C VAL A 206 41.08 -3.98 25.25
N ALA A 207 42.42 -3.79 25.31
CA ALA A 207 43.38 -4.74 24.72
C ALA A 207 43.33 -6.11 25.42
N THR A 208 43.27 -6.12 26.76
CA THR A 208 43.30 -7.37 27.52
C THR A 208 42.02 -8.20 27.25
N ILE A 209 40.84 -7.58 27.33
CA ILE A 209 39.56 -8.31 27.07
C ILE A 209 39.51 -8.76 25.61
N GLY A 210 39.93 -7.91 24.66
CA GLY A 210 39.94 -8.25 23.25
C GLY A 210 40.85 -9.41 22.91
N GLN A 211 42.04 -9.47 23.55
CA GLN A 211 43.01 -10.55 23.32
C GLN A 211 42.61 -11.86 23.99
N GLN A 212 42.03 -11.81 25.17
CA GLN A 212 41.66 -13.02 25.93
C GLN A 212 40.37 -13.68 25.46
N ASN A 213 39.50 -12.94 24.86
CA ASN A 213 38.19 -13.46 24.43
C ASN A 213 38.13 -13.76 22.90
N THR A 214 39.24 -14.26 22.36
CA THR A 214 39.39 -14.56 20.93
C THR A 214 39.54 -16.07 20.74
N ILE A 215 38.83 -16.63 19.78
CA ILE A 215 39.03 -18.02 19.34
C ILE A 215 40.23 -18.03 18.41
N VAL A 216 41.31 -18.73 18.83
CA VAL A 216 42.56 -18.83 18.09
C VAL A 216 42.73 -20.26 17.57
N ASN A 217 43.20 -20.38 16.34
CA ASN A 217 43.59 -21.68 15.80
C ASN A 217 44.98 -22.07 16.37
N SER A 218 45.01 -23.05 17.24
CA SER A 218 46.28 -23.56 17.88
C SER A 218 46.91 -24.70 17.09
N GLY A 219 46.35 -25.12 15.96
CA GLY A 219 46.89 -26.10 15.02
C GLY A 219 46.55 -27.54 15.35
N GLU A 220 47.28 -28.44 14.68
CA GLU A 220 47.08 -29.89 14.76
C GLU A 220 48.45 -30.61 14.92
N LYS A 221 48.41 -31.74 15.62
CA LYS A 221 49.58 -32.57 15.80
C LYS A 221 49.29 -33.99 15.37
N GLN A 222 50.12 -34.55 14.48
CA GLN A 222 50.09 -35.95 14.18
C GLN A 222 50.80 -36.77 15.30
N ALA A 223 50.13 -37.78 15.81
CA ALA A 223 50.66 -38.74 16.81
C ALA A 223 50.30 -40.15 16.37
N GLY A 224 51.21 -40.82 15.73
CA GLY A 224 50.98 -42.13 15.12
C GLY A 224 49.94 -42.03 14.00
N ALA A 225 48.85 -42.81 14.13
CA ALA A 225 47.76 -42.81 13.19
C ALA A 225 46.68 -41.75 13.51
N LEU A 226 46.82 -40.96 14.56
CA LEU A 226 45.85 -39.95 15.02
C LEU A 226 46.30 -38.56 14.64
N GLN A 227 45.40 -37.74 14.19
CA GLN A 227 45.52 -36.30 14.04
C GLN A 227 44.80 -35.64 15.22
N ILE A 228 45.63 -35.09 16.13
CA ILE A 228 45.11 -34.49 17.36
C ILE A 228 44.93 -32.98 17.12
N GLN A 229 43.69 -32.50 17.25
CA GLN A 229 43.38 -31.08 17.24
C GLN A 229 43.82 -30.45 18.56
N ILE A 230 44.58 -29.38 18.48
CA ILE A 230 44.99 -28.59 19.66
C ILE A 230 44.02 -27.46 19.79
N LEU A 231 43.25 -27.44 20.89
CA LEU A 231 42.26 -26.41 21.17
C LEU A 231 42.69 -25.66 22.43
N GLU A 232 42.71 -24.35 22.35
CA GLU A 232 42.90 -23.49 23.50
C GLU A 232 41.56 -23.16 24.14
N ALA A 233 41.38 -23.45 25.40
CA ALA A 233 40.18 -23.20 26.18
C ALA A 233 40.34 -21.90 26.97
N GLY A 234 40.07 -20.74 26.40
CA GLY A 234 40.31 -19.44 27.05
C GLY A 234 39.20 -18.42 26.91
N THR A 235 38.10 -18.73 26.16
CA THR A 235 36.97 -17.82 26.05
C THR A 235 36.17 -17.73 27.35
N TYR A 236 35.63 -16.56 27.66
CA TYR A 236 34.82 -16.31 28.85
C TYR A 236 33.55 -17.17 28.84
N LYS A 237 33.31 -17.94 29.91
CA LYS A 237 32.14 -18.78 30.10
C LYS A 237 31.11 -18.18 31.06
N GLY A 238 31.56 -17.19 31.87
CA GLY A 238 30.74 -16.49 32.85
C GLY A 238 31.22 -15.06 33.05
N LEU A 239 30.41 -14.23 33.73
CA LEU A 239 30.81 -12.88 34.11
C LEU A 239 31.99 -12.88 35.10
N ASP A 240 32.11 -13.93 35.90
CA ASP A 240 33.21 -14.10 36.83
C ASP A 240 34.56 -14.21 36.12
N ASP A 241 34.62 -14.81 34.94
CA ASP A 241 35.84 -14.89 34.12
C ASP A 241 36.31 -13.50 33.70
N ILE A 242 35.36 -12.63 33.31
CA ILE A 242 35.63 -11.21 32.99
C ILE A 242 36.08 -10.47 34.23
N SER A 243 35.38 -10.65 35.35
CA SER A 243 35.73 -10.01 36.63
C SER A 243 37.11 -10.45 37.15
N ASN A 244 37.49 -11.72 36.96
CA ASN A 244 38.77 -12.27 37.40
C ASN A 244 39.92 -11.98 36.42
N GLN A 245 39.67 -11.31 35.29
CA GLN A 245 40.71 -10.94 34.35
C GLN A 245 41.79 -10.08 34.99
N MET A 246 43.03 -10.50 34.88
CA MET A 246 44.19 -9.78 35.38
C MET A 246 44.59 -8.65 34.45
N LEU A 247 44.77 -7.45 35.00
CA LEU A 247 45.24 -6.27 34.31
C LEU A 247 46.62 -5.85 34.89
N THR A 248 47.53 -5.52 33.98
CA THR A 248 48.86 -5.03 34.39
C THR A 248 48.89 -3.52 34.26
N ALA A 249 49.05 -2.82 35.38
CA ALA A 249 49.22 -1.38 35.42
C ALA A 249 50.55 -0.94 34.79
N ALA A 250 50.69 0.34 34.42
CA ALA A 250 51.91 0.92 33.92
C ALA A 250 53.09 0.82 34.94
N SER A 251 52.76 0.69 36.22
CA SER A 251 53.71 0.45 37.32
C SER A 251 54.19 -0.99 37.43
N GLY A 252 53.73 -1.92 36.62
CA GLY A 252 54.00 -3.36 36.71
C GLY A 252 53.16 -4.13 37.74
N LYS A 253 52.34 -3.45 38.54
CA LYS A 253 51.40 -4.09 39.49
C LYS A 253 50.22 -4.72 38.74
N GLN A 254 49.76 -5.86 39.24
CA GLN A 254 48.63 -6.56 38.69
C GLN A 254 47.42 -6.38 39.58
N TYR A 255 46.25 -6.15 38.95
CA TYR A 255 44.95 -5.99 39.59
C TYR A 255 43.94 -6.88 38.89
N ARG A 256 43.00 -7.44 39.63
CA ARG A 256 41.82 -8.06 38.98
C ARG A 256 40.88 -6.98 38.50
N LEU A 257 40.24 -7.20 37.35
CA LEU A 257 39.27 -6.25 36.83
C LEU A 257 38.13 -5.99 37.82
N GLY A 258 37.65 -7.04 38.51
CA GLY A 258 36.58 -6.93 39.50
C GLY A 258 36.93 -6.12 40.76
N ASP A 259 38.25 -5.85 41.02
CA ASP A 259 38.68 -5.00 42.13
C ASP A 259 38.61 -3.50 41.79
N ILE A 260 38.49 -3.15 40.49
CA ILE A 260 38.54 -1.77 39.99
C ILE A 260 37.32 -1.46 39.06
N ALA A 261 36.51 -2.46 38.73
CA ALA A 261 35.35 -2.34 37.87
C ALA A 261 34.22 -3.24 38.36
N ARG A 262 33.00 -2.81 38.12
CA ARG A 262 31.80 -3.60 38.35
C ARG A 262 31.36 -4.21 37.03
N VAL A 263 31.24 -5.52 36.96
CA VAL A 263 30.84 -6.27 35.77
C VAL A 263 29.41 -6.79 35.96
N GLU A 264 28.48 -6.38 35.13
CA GLU A 264 27.09 -6.79 35.26
C GLU A 264 26.40 -6.96 33.92
N ARG A 265 25.39 -7.81 33.90
CA ARG A 265 24.48 -7.91 32.74
C ARG A 265 23.53 -6.73 32.75
N GLY A 266 23.24 -6.22 31.58
CA GLY A 266 22.25 -5.17 31.38
C GLY A 266 21.70 -5.19 29.97
N TYR A 267 21.13 -4.08 29.60
CA TYR A 267 20.63 -3.86 28.23
C TYR A 267 21.29 -2.61 27.66
N ALA A 268 21.28 -2.51 26.31
CA ALA A 268 21.75 -1.31 25.65
C ALA A 268 20.94 -0.10 26.13
N ASP A 269 21.64 0.95 26.56
CA ASP A 269 21.04 2.18 27.05
C ASP A 269 21.74 3.39 26.41
N PRO A 270 21.00 4.29 25.74
CA PRO A 270 19.55 4.27 25.51
C PRO A 270 19.07 3.11 24.62
N PRO A 271 17.86 2.62 24.85
CA PRO A 271 17.26 1.59 23.99
C PRO A 271 17.06 2.11 22.57
N GLN A 272 17.22 1.24 21.57
CA GLN A 272 16.98 1.63 20.18
C GLN A 272 15.51 1.67 19.82
N THR A 273 14.76 0.68 20.29
CA THR A 273 13.32 0.56 20.08
C THR A 273 12.64 0.11 21.36
N LEU A 274 11.43 0.59 21.59
CA LEU A 274 10.58 0.18 22.69
C LEU A 274 9.18 -0.10 22.18
N MET A 275 8.49 -1.01 22.87
CA MET A 275 7.09 -1.30 22.60
C MET A 275 6.30 -1.44 23.89
N ARG A 276 5.04 -0.97 23.84
CA ARG A 276 4.06 -1.11 24.92
C ARG A 276 2.73 -1.56 24.31
N VAL A 277 2.01 -2.37 25.05
CA VAL A 277 0.63 -2.76 24.71
C VAL A 277 -0.20 -2.59 25.98
N ASP A 278 -1.24 -1.80 25.88
CA ASP A 278 -2.16 -1.51 26.98
C ASP A 278 -1.43 -1.09 28.28
N GLY A 279 -0.48 -0.15 28.13
CA GLY A 279 0.28 0.37 29.27
C GLY A 279 1.41 -0.54 29.75
N ARG A 280 1.54 -1.78 29.26
CA ARG A 280 2.53 -2.76 29.70
C ARG A 280 3.69 -2.88 28.71
N ARG A 281 4.89 -3.22 29.20
CA ARG A 281 6.05 -3.51 28.34
C ARG A 281 5.74 -4.72 27.44
N ALA A 282 6.12 -4.64 26.16
CA ALA A 282 5.79 -5.66 25.20
C ALA A 282 6.89 -5.87 24.15
N VAL A 283 6.82 -7.02 23.47
CA VAL A 283 7.56 -7.34 22.25
C VAL A 283 6.55 -7.66 21.16
N GLY A 284 6.68 -7.00 20.01
CA GLY A 284 5.84 -7.24 18.83
C GLY A 284 6.30 -8.48 18.06
N ILE A 285 5.35 -9.27 17.59
CA ILE A 285 5.57 -10.49 16.82
C ILE A 285 4.81 -10.35 15.51
N GLY A 286 5.51 -10.02 14.43
CA GLY A 286 4.95 -9.93 13.09
C GLY A 286 5.11 -11.24 12.34
N ILE A 287 4.05 -11.72 11.70
CA ILE A 287 4.02 -12.97 10.93
C ILE A 287 3.71 -12.65 9.49
N LEU A 288 4.64 -12.97 8.60
CA LEU A 288 4.49 -12.90 7.15
C LEU A 288 4.06 -14.27 6.62
N THR A 289 2.96 -14.32 5.89
CA THR A 289 2.48 -15.51 5.21
C THR A 289 2.96 -15.55 3.76
N GLU A 290 3.10 -16.74 3.19
CA GLU A 290 3.46 -16.94 1.79
C GLU A 290 2.48 -16.23 0.84
N ALA A 291 2.94 -15.84 -0.36
CA ALA A 291 2.19 -15.00 -1.28
C ALA A 291 0.86 -15.61 -1.76
N GLN A 292 0.82 -16.92 -2.01
CA GLN A 292 -0.35 -17.60 -2.61
C GLN A 292 -1.19 -18.42 -1.62
N VAL A 293 -0.89 -18.32 -0.31
CA VAL A 293 -1.55 -19.11 0.73
C VAL A 293 -2.91 -18.52 1.10
N ASP A 294 -3.83 -19.38 1.51
CA ASP A 294 -5.06 -18.98 2.19
C ASP A 294 -4.74 -18.52 3.62
N VAL A 295 -4.64 -17.18 3.80
CA VAL A 295 -4.29 -16.56 5.09
C VAL A 295 -5.29 -16.92 6.19
N VAL A 296 -6.53 -17.25 5.84
CA VAL A 296 -7.56 -17.64 6.81
C VAL A 296 -7.22 -19.01 7.41
N LYS A 297 -6.91 -19.99 6.56
CA LYS A 297 -6.53 -21.34 7.01
C LYS A 297 -5.20 -21.35 7.73
N THR A 298 -4.21 -20.62 7.23
CA THR A 298 -2.90 -20.48 7.89
C THR A 298 -3.06 -19.79 9.24
N GLY A 299 -3.89 -18.74 9.33
CA GLY A 299 -4.20 -18.08 10.60
C GLY A 299 -4.85 -18.99 11.65
N GLU A 300 -5.66 -19.97 11.22
CA GLU A 300 -6.21 -20.99 12.12
C GLU A 300 -5.14 -21.95 12.64
N LYS A 301 -4.15 -22.33 11.80
CA LYS A 301 -3.00 -23.13 12.23
C LYS A 301 -2.15 -22.35 13.22
N ILE A 302 -1.85 -21.07 12.93
CA ILE A 302 -1.12 -20.14 13.81
C ILE A 302 -1.83 -20.05 15.17
N THR A 303 -3.14 -19.79 15.17
CA THR A 303 -3.93 -19.67 16.42
C THR A 303 -3.83 -20.94 17.25
N ARG A 304 -3.94 -22.12 16.65
CA ARG A 304 -3.81 -23.40 17.38
C ARG A 304 -2.44 -23.60 18.05
N VAL A 305 -1.36 -23.20 17.36
CA VAL A 305 0.00 -23.26 17.93
C VAL A 305 0.14 -22.26 19.07
N LEU A 306 -0.35 -21.04 18.88
CA LEU A 306 -0.30 -20.00 19.91
C LEU A 306 -1.15 -20.34 21.14
N ASP A 307 -2.33 -20.92 20.97
CA ASP A 307 -3.18 -21.39 22.08
C ASP A 307 -2.47 -22.46 22.89
N GLY A 308 -1.69 -23.33 22.24
CA GLY A 308 -0.87 -24.33 22.91
C GLY A 308 0.27 -23.73 23.74
N LEU A 309 0.91 -22.69 23.24
CA LEU A 309 1.99 -21.97 23.91
C LEU A 309 1.45 -21.09 25.05
N THR A 310 0.34 -20.39 24.82
CA THR A 310 -0.29 -19.50 25.83
C THR A 310 -0.65 -20.24 27.10
N ARG A 311 -1.07 -21.51 27.01
CA ARG A 311 -1.33 -22.37 28.20
C ARG A 311 -0.10 -22.69 29.04
N GLN A 312 1.10 -22.55 28.45
CA GLN A 312 2.39 -22.80 29.11
C GLN A 312 3.04 -21.51 29.59
N MET A 313 2.49 -20.35 29.21
CA MET A 313 3.04 -19.05 29.59
C MET A 313 2.82 -18.77 31.08
N PRO A 314 3.77 -18.11 31.74
CA PRO A 314 3.61 -17.66 33.10
C PRO A 314 2.43 -16.70 33.27
N VAL A 315 1.79 -16.73 34.42
CA VAL A 315 0.73 -15.76 34.78
C VAL A 315 1.33 -14.35 34.83
N GLY A 316 0.66 -13.38 34.21
CA GLY A 316 1.17 -12.00 34.04
C GLY A 316 1.91 -11.76 32.72
N MET A 317 1.95 -12.76 31.84
CA MET A 317 2.42 -12.65 30.47
C MET A 317 1.25 -12.90 29.51
N ASP A 318 0.91 -11.94 28.67
CA ASP A 318 -0.25 -11.98 27.80
C ASP A 318 0.13 -11.79 26.33
N LEU A 319 -0.54 -12.55 25.45
CA LEU A 319 -0.40 -12.45 24.00
C LEU A 319 -1.64 -11.78 23.40
N THR A 320 -1.51 -10.51 23.02
CA THR A 320 -2.60 -9.69 22.48
C THR A 320 -2.52 -9.63 20.96
N VAL A 321 -3.65 -9.79 20.27
CA VAL A 321 -3.75 -9.61 18.83
C VAL A 321 -3.82 -8.13 18.53
N LEU A 322 -2.89 -7.59 17.74
CA LEU A 322 -2.84 -6.17 17.37
C LEU A 322 -3.40 -5.93 15.98
N TYR A 323 -3.10 -6.81 15.02
CA TYR A 323 -3.66 -6.75 13.69
C TYR A 323 -3.90 -8.16 13.13
N PRO A 324 -5.15 -8.60 12.99
CA PRO A 324 -5.50 -9.96 12.59
C PRO A 324 -5.92 -10.03 11.11
N GLU A 325 -4.99 -9.97 10.16
CA GLU A 325 -5.32 -10.06 8.72
C GLU A 325 -6.19 -11.30 8.41
N ASN A 326 -5.92 -12.44 9.07
CA ASN A 326 -6.69 -13.67 8.87
C ASN A 326 -8.18 -13.53 9.24
N ARG A 327 -8.49 -12.78 10.30
CA ARG A 327 -9.88 -12.51 10.70
C ARG A 327 -10.52 -11.46 9.79
N ILE A 328 -9.76 -10.42 9.44
CA ILE A 328 -10.20 -9.35 8.54
C ILE A 328 -10.47 -9.92 7.15
N ALA A 329 -9.57 -10.73 6.61
CA ALA A 329 -9.76 -11.40 5.32
C ALA A 329 -10.96 -12.35 5.33
N ARG A 330 -11.17 -13.11 6.41
CA ARG A 330 -12.36 -13.95 6.57
C ARG A 330 -13.64 -13.13 6.52
N GLN A 331 -13.71 -12.03 7.28
CA GLN A 331 -14.88 -11.17 7.34
C GLN A 331 -15.11 -10.46 6.00
N ALA A 332 -14.06 -9.92 5.38
CA ALA A 332 -14.15 -9.28 4.07
C ALA A 332 -14.67 -10.27 3.00
N ASN A 333 -14.07 -11.46 2.91
CA ASN A 333 -14.51 -12.48 1.96
C ASN A 333 -15.97 -12.93 2.22
N ALA A 334 -16.37 -13.12 3.48
CA ALA A 334 -17.74 -13.47 3.82
C ALA A 334 -18.75 -12.37 3.42
N THR A 335 -18.44 -11.12 3.71
CA THR A 335 -19.26 -9.96 3.32
C THR A 335 -19.39 -9.86 1.79
N PHE A 336 -18.28 -10.02 1.05
CA PHE A 336 -18.32 -9.96 -0.40
C PHE A 336 -19.06 -11.14 -1.03
N VAL A 337 -18.93 -12.36 -0.48
CA VAL A 337 -19.73 -13.51 -0.95
C VAL A 337 -21.21 -13.26 -0.70
N LEU A 338 -21.56 -12.67 0.44
CA LEU A 338 -22.95 -12.29 0.71
C LEU A 338 -23.45 -11.24 -0.30
N ASN A 339 -22.70 -10.15 -0.50
CA ASN A 339 -23.02 -9.11 -1.48
C ASN A 339 -23.15 -9.68 -2.90
N LEU A 340 -22.28 -10.63 -3.27
CA LEU A 340 -22.36 -11.33 -4.55
C LEU A 340 -23.66 -12.16 -4.66
N ALA A 341 -24.00 -12.91 -3.62
CA ALA A 341 -25.23 -13.71 -3.59
C ALA A 341 -26.49 -12.83 -3.65
N GLU A 342 -26.52 -11.73 -2.89
CA GLU A 342 -27.60 -10.74 -2.93
C GLU A 342 -27.74 -10.14 -4.32
N SER A 343 -26.65 -9.73 -4.93
CA SER A 343 -26.62 -9.17 -6.27
C SER A 343 -27.12 -10.17 -7.31
N VAL A 344 -26.67 -11.44 -7.24
CA VAL A 344 -27.18 -12.53 -8.11
C VAL A 344 -28.70 -12.69 -7.94
N ALA A 345 -29.18 -12.72 -6.71
CA ALA A 345 -30.61 -12.86 -6.41
C ALA A 345 -31.42 -11.69 -6.95
N ILE A 346 -30.96 -10.45 -6.78
CA ILE A 346 -31.59 -9.23 -7.30
C ILE A 346 -31.69 -9.29 -8.83
N VAL A 347 -30.59 -9.62 -9.51
CA VAL A 347 -30.54 -9.71 -10.97
C VAL A 347 -31.49 -10.77 -11.48
N ILE A 348 -31.51 -11.96 -10.90
CA ILE A 348 -32.42 -13.05 -11.28
C ILE A 348 -33.87 -12.62 -11.07
N LEU A 349 -34.18 -12.00 -9.93
CA LEU A 349 -35.52 -11.53 -9.60
C LEU A 349 -36.04 -10.51 -10.64
N ILE A 350 -35.17 -9.54 -11.02
CA ILE A 350 -35.53 -8.52 -12.01
C ILE A 350 -35.85 -9.18 -13.37
N ILE A 351 -34.99 -10.09 -13.80
CA ILE A 351 -35.18 -10.79 -15.08
C ILE A 351 -36.45 -11.64 -15.03
N MET A 352 -36.75 -12.29 -13.91
CA MET A 352 -38.00 -13.04 -13.74
C MET A 352 -39.22 -12.14 -13.83
N LEU A 353 -39.17 -10.94 -13.26
CA LEU A 353 -40.29 -9.99 -13.30
C LEU A 353 -40.54 -9.44 -14.71
N VAL A 354 -39.48 -9.16 -15.47
CA VAL A 354 -39.60 -8.53 -16.80
C VAL A 354 -39.80 -9.54 -17.93
N MET A 355 -39.01 -10.64 -17.95
CA MET A 355 -39.05 -11.64 -19.03
C MET A 355 -39.80 -12.92 -18.67
N GLY A 356 -40.27 -13.02 -17.42
CA GLY A 356 -40.98 -14.18 -16.91
C GLY A 356 -40.08 -15.25 -16.29
N PHE A 357 -40.65 -16.11 -15.46
CA PHE A 357 -39.95 -17.07 -14.62
C PHE A 357 -38.98 -17.98 -15.41
N ARG A 358 -39.39 -18.51 -16.57
CA ARG A 358 -38.58 -19.46 -17.35
C ARG A 358 -37.34 -18.82 -17.97
N ALA A 359 -37.50 -17.61 -18.51
CA ALA A 359 -36.38 -16.83 -19.04
C ALA A 359 -35.44 -16.40 -17.90
N GLY A 360 -35.98 -16.01 -16.73
CA GLY A 360 -35.22 -15.65 -15.56
C GLY A 360 -34.34 -16.80 -15.04
N VAL A 361 -34.86 -18.01 -14.93
CA VAL A 361 -34.08 -19.21 -14.55
C VAL A 361 -33.01 -19.53 -15.58
N LEU A 362 -33.32 -19.44 -16.87
CA LEU A 362 -32.38 -19.70 -17.96
C LEU A 362 -31.20 -18.74 -17.89
N ILE A 363 -31.45 -17.45 -17.81
CA ILE A 363 -30.42 -16.41 -17.77
C ILE A 363 -29.65 -16.44 -16.42
N GLY A 364 -30.37 -16.67 -15.32
CA GLY A 364 -29.74 -16.82 -13.99
C GLY A 364 -28.81 -18.02 -13.90
N SER A 365 -29.14 -19.14 -14.58
CA SER A 365 -28.23 -20.30 -14.66
C SER A 365 -26.95 -19.95 -15.45
N SER A 366 -27.06 -19.17 -16.54
CA SER A 366 -25.86 -18.68 -17.28
C SER A 366 -24.91 -17.87 -16.40
N LEU A 367 -25.47 -17.03 -15.53
CA LEU A 367 -24.70 -16.24 -14.57
C LEU A 367 -23.92 -17.14 -13.61
N LEU A 368 -24.57 -18.15 -13.03
CA LEU A 368 -23.93 -19.10 -12.10
C LEU A 368 -22.80 -19.89 -12.77
N PHE A 369 -23.03 -20.39 -14.01
CA PHE A 369 -21.96 -21.07 -14.76
C PHE A 369 -20.81 -20.14 -15.12
N SER A 370 -21.07 -18.86 -15.42
CA SER A 370 -20.04 -17.87 -15.69
C SER A 370 -19.18 -17.62 -14.45
N ILE A 371 -19.78 -17.44 -13.28
CA ILE A 371 -19.06 -17.26 -12.01
C ILE A 371 -18.22 -18.50 -11.69
N GLY A 372 -18.82 -19.69 -11.73
CA GLY A 372 -18.11 -20.95 -11.45
C GLY A 372 -16.95 -21.18 -12.42
N GLY A 373 -17.16 -20.95 -13.70
CA GLY A 373 -16.10 -21.10 -14.69
C GLY A 373 -14.98 -20.07 -14.54
N THR A 374 -15.31 -18.85 -14.12
CA THR A 374 -14.30 -17.82 -13.84
C THR A 374 -13.43 -18.21 -12.64
N LEU A 375 -14.02 -18.73 -11.55
CA LEU A 375 -13.28 -19.26 -10.40
C LEU A 375 -12.33 -20.40 -10.81
N LEU A 376 -12.80 -21.30 -11.67
CA LEU A 376 -11.97 -22.38 -12.20
C LEU A 376 -10.79 -21.81 -13.02
N LEU A 377 -11.01 -20.84 -13.89
CA LEU A 377 -9.97 -20.25 -14.72
C LEU A 377 -8.96 -19.44 -13.88
N MET A 378 -9.41 -18.75 -12.82
CA MET A 378 -8.52 -18.07 -11.87
C MET A 378 -7.55 -19.05 -11.21
N GLN A 379 -8.01 -20.25 -10.86
CA GLN A 379 -7.16 -21.31 -10.30
C GLN A 379 -6.00 -21.67 -11.24
N PHE A 380 -6.25 -21.78 -12.55
CA PHE A 380 -5.21 -22.06 -13.53
C PHE A 380 -4.24 -20.90 -13.76
N LEU A 381 -4.70 -19.67 -13.56
CA LEU A 381 -3.87 -18.48 -13.70
C LEU A 381 -3.10 -18.11 -12.43
N GLY A 382 -3.35 -18.79 -11.31
CA GLY A 382 -2.71 -18.50 -10.02
C GLY A 382 -3.22 -17.21 -9.37
N GLU A 383 -4.41 -16.72 -9.76
CA GLU A 383 -5.03 -15.53 -9.17
C GLU A 383 -5.82 -15.91 -7.92
N GLY A 384 -5.64 -15.15 -6.82
CA GLY A 384 -6.33 -15.40 -5.55
C GLY A 384 -7.66 -14.65 -5.40
N LEU A 385 -8.43 -15.07 -4.40
CA LEU A 385 -9.62 -14.33 -3.95
C LEU A 385 -9.19 -13.23 -2.97
N ASN A 386 -9.42 -12.00 -3.37
CA ASN A 386 -9.18 -10.82 -2.56
C ASN A 386 -10.30 -9.80 -2.81
N ARG A 387 -10.32 -8.72 -2.03
CA ARG A 387 -11.34 -7.68 -2.13
C ARG A 387 -11.50 -7.15 -3.56
N THR A 388 -10.40 -6.98 -4.30
CA THR A 388 -10.40 -6.43 -5.67
C THR A 388 -10.96 -7.42 -6.69
N SER A 389 -10.58 -8.71 -6.61
CA SER A 389 -11.11 -9.74 -7.50
C SER A 389 -12.61 -9.97 -7.27
N LEU A 390 -13.06 -9.93 -6.02
CA LEU A 390 -14.49 -10.07 -5.67
C LEU A 390 -15.31 -8.87 -6.15
N ALA A 391 -14.77 -7.64 -6.06
CA ALA A 391 -15.41 -6.47 -6.67
C ALA A 391 -15.52 -6.60 -8.20
N GLY A 392 -14.50 -7.20 -8.84
CA GLY A 392 -14.52 -7.54 -10.26
C GLY A 392 -15.70 -8.44 -10.63
N PHE A 393 -16.02 -9.44 -9.80
CA PHE A 393 -17.22 -10.30 -10.00
C PHE A 393 -18.51 -9.51 -9.94
N ILE A 394 -18.67 -8.61 -8.96
CA ILE A 394 -19.90 -7.81 -8.80
C ILE A 394 -20.10 -6.86 -9.98
N ILE A 395 -19.02 -6.23 -10.47
CA ILE A 395 -19.06 -5.37 -11.65
C ILE A 395 -19.40 -6.20 -12.90
N ALA A 396 -18.72 -7.32 -13.08
CA ALA A 396 -18.94 -8.20 -14.22
C ALA A 396 -20.37 -8.74 -14.27
N MET A 397 -20.96 -9.02 -13.11
CA MET A 397 -22.26 -9.67 -13.00
C MET A 397 -23.37 -8.91 -13.75
N GLY A 398 -23.42 -7.58 -13.62
CA GLY A 398 -24.36 -6.78 -14.39
C GLY A 398 -24.20 -6.94 -15.90
N MET A 399 -22.97 -7.13 -16.38
CA MET A 399 -22.65 -7.29 -17.80
C MET A 399 -22.75 -8.74 -18.30
N LEU A 400 -22.63 -9.74 -17.40
CA LEU A 400 -22.63 -11.15 -17.73
C LEU A 400 -23.97 -11.62 -18.29
N VAL A 401 -25.04 -11.09 -17.76
CA VAL A 401 -26.41 -11.49 -18.15
C VAL A 401 -26.83 -10.92 -19.50
N ASP A 402 -26.22 -9.84 -19.98
CA ASP A 402 -26.62 -9.13 -21.18
C ASP A 402 -26.56 -10.00 -22.44
N ASN A 403 -25.51 -10.82 -22.59
CA ASN A 403 -25.37 -11.72 -23.73
C ASN A 403 -26.51 -12.75 -23.78
N ALA A 404 -26.84 -13.33 -22.63
CA ALA A 404 -27.95 -14.29 -22.51
C ALA A 404 -29.30 -13.62 -22.65
N ILE A 405 -29.50 -12.38 -22.19
CA ILE A 405 -30.72 -11.58 -22.38
C ILE A 405 -30.98 -11.37 -23.86
N VAL A 406 -30.00 -10.88 -24.63
CA VAL A 406 -30.16 -10.61 -26.07
C VAL A 406 -30.50 -11.89 -26.87
N VAL A 407 -29.80 -12.99 -26.57
CA VAL A 407 -30.08 -14.29 -27.23
C VAL A 407 -31.46 -14.79 -26.86
N THR A 408 -31.87 -14.69 -25.61
CA THR A 408 -33.18 -15.15 -25.13
C THR A 408 -34.30 -14.29 -25.67
N ASP A 409 -34.17 -12.97 -25.72
CA ASP A 409 -35.12 -12.02 -26.26
C ASP A 409 -35.34 -12.26 -27.77
N ASN A 410 -34.25 -12.36 -28.54
CA ASN A 410 -34.34 -12.67 -29.98
C ASN A 410 -35.03 -14.01 -30.24
N ALA A 411 -34.74 -15.04 -29.43
CA ALA A 411 -35.41 -16.35 -29.54
C ALA A 411 -36.93 -16.24 -29.21
N GLN A 412 -37.30 -15.50 -28.17
CA GLN A 412 -38.68 -15.27 -27.81
C GLN A 412 -39.44 -14.49 -28.91
N GLN A 413 -38.82 -13.44 -29.47
CA GLN A 413 -39.40 -12.67 -30.57
C GLN A 413 -39.59 -13.53 -31.84
N ALA A 414 -38.61 -14.39 -32.17
CA ALA A 414 -38.73 -15.33 -33.28
C ALA A 414 -39.88 -16.34 -33.05
N MET A 415 -40.03 -16.83 -31.82
CA MET A 415 -41.16 -17.74 -31.47
C MET A 415 -42.51 -17.04 -31.56
N LEU A 416 -42.60 -15.77 -31.15
CA LEU A 416 -43.83 -14.95 -31.33
C LEU A 416 -44.21 -14.78 -32.80
N ARG A 417 -43.22 -14.72 -33.71
CA ARG A 417 -43.44 -14.68 -35.16
C ARG A 417 -43.75 -16.06 -35.76
N GLY A 418 -43.93 -17.11 -34.94
CA GLY A 418 -44.32 -18.45 -35.37
C GLY A 418 -43.16 -19.36 -35.77
N VAL A 419 -41.91 -18.98 -35.55
CA VAL A 419 -40.72 -19.83 -35.82
C VAL A 419 -40.68 -20.95 -34.78
N ALA A 420 -40.45 -22.18 -35.25
CA ALA A 420 -40.31 -23.35 -34.37
C ALA A 420 -39.22 -23.14 -33.32
N ARG A 421 -39.49 -23.47 -32.06
CA ARG A 421 -38.64 -23.21 -30.88
C ARG A 421 -37.16 -23.52 -31.11
N ARG A 422 -36.85 -24.73 -31.61
CA ARG A 422 -35.49 -25.17 -31.85
C ARG A 422 -34.75 -24.28 -32.87
N ARG A 423 -35.42 -23.85 -33.92
CA ARG A 423 -34.87 -22.95 -34.93
C ARG A 423 -34.79 -21.52 -34.39
N ALA A 424 -35.81 -21.05 -33.67
CA ALA A 424 -35.81 -19.74 -33.05
C ALA A 424 -34.65 -19.53 -32.07
N VAL A 425 -34.30 -20.55 -31.30
CA VAL A 425 -33.20 -20.50 -30.34
C VAL A 425 -31.83 -20.50 -31.04
N VAL A 426 -31.68 -21.27 -32.13
CA VAL A 426 -30.45 -21.29 -32.93
C VAL A 426 -30.23 -19.96 -33.65
N ASP A 427 -31.29 -19.48 -34.34
CA ASP A 427 -31.23 -18.23 -35.08
C ASP A 427 -31.05 -17.02 -34.14
N GLY A 428 -31.73 -17.05 -32.99
CA GLY A 428 -31.61 -16.03 -31.93
C GLY A 428 -30.22 -15.90 -31.35
N ALA A 429 -29.42 -16.97 -31.32
CA ALA A 429 -28.05 -16.97 -30.91
C ALA A 429 -27.06 -16.66 -32.06
N ASN A 430 -27.34 -17.18 -33.27
CA ASN A 430 -26.45 -16.98 -34.41
C ASN A 430 -26.46 -15.57 -34.97
N ALA A 431 -27.61 -14.92 -35.01
CA ALA A 431 -27.76 -13.58 -35.57
C ALA A 431 -26.83 -12.55 -34.85
N PRO A 432 -26.88 -12.42 -33.48
CA PRO A 432 -26.08 -11.43 -32.79
C PRO A 432 -24.69 -11.91 -32.39
N ARG A 433 -24.21 -13.08 -32.80
CA ARG A 433 -22.97 -13.67 -32.27
C ARG A 433 -21.74 -12.78 -32.39
N TRP A 434 -21.57 -12.08 -33.50
CA TRP A 434 -20.41 -11.23 -33.75
C TRP A 434 -20.54 -9.87 -33.10
N SER A 435 -21.72 -9.30 -33.08
CA SER A 435 -21.98 -8.05 -32.35
C SER A 435 -21.85 -8.23 -30.83
N LEU A 436 -22.30 -9.37 -30.28
CA LEU A 436 -22.10 -9.71 -28.89
C LEU A 436 -20.60 -9.90 -28.55
N LEU A 437 -19.81 -10.55 -29.44
CA LEU A 437 -18.38 -10.64 -29.26
C LEU A 437 -17.71 -9.27 -29.30
N GLY A 438 -18.05 -8.47 -30.33
CA GLY A 438 -17.50 -7.12 -30.44
C GLY A 438 -17.82 -6.25 -29.20
N ALA A 439 -19.07 -6.28 -28.75
CA ALA A 439 -19.48 -5.57 -27.54
C ALA A 439 -18.75 -6.09 -26.28
N THR A 440 -18.54 -7.39 -26.17
CA THR A 440 -17.78 -8.01 -25.06
C THR A 440 -16.32 -7.59 -25.09
N LEU A 441 -15.68 -7.61 -26.26
CA LEU A 441 -14.29 -7.15 -26.41
C LEU A 441 -14.14 -5.66 -26.10
N ILE A 442 -15.09 -4.83 -26.52
CA ILE A 442 -15.10 -3.40 -26.19
C ILE A 442 -15.18 -3.19 -24.68
N ALA A 443 -16.06 -3.94 -24.00
CA ALA A 443 -16.15 -3.88 -22.54
C ALA A 443 -14.83 -4.30 -21.86
N ILE A 444 -14.16 -5.33 -22.34
CA ILE A 444 -12.85 -5.75 -21.84
C ILE A 444 -11.79 -4.67 -22.12
N PHE A 445 -11.75 -4.14 -23.34
CA PHE A 445 -10.75 -3.14 -23.73
C PHE A 445 -10.94 -1.82 -22.97
N SER A 446 -12.13 -1.47 -22.53
CA SER A 446 -12.32 -0.28 -21.71
C SER A 446 -11.56 -0.33 -20.38
N PHE A 447 -11.34 -1.51 -19.81
CA PHE A 447 -10.54 -1.72 -18.61
C PHE A 447 -9.07 -2.07 -18.89
N LEU A 448 -8.67 -2.23 -20.16
CA LEU A 448 -7.30 -2.61 -20.53
C LEU A 448 -6.21 -1.65 -20.02
N PRO A 449 -6.43 -0.32 -19.94
CA PRO A 449 -5.46 0.59 -19.35
C PRO A 449 -5.06 0.21 -17.92
N LEU A 450 -5.95 -0.36 -17.12
CA LEU A 450 -5.66 -0.84 -15.76
C LEU A 450 -4.66 -1.99 -15.73
N TYR A 451 -4.77 -2.90 -16.67
CA TYR A 451 -3.88 -4.04 -16.76
C TYR A 451 -2.48 -3.67 -17.28
N LEU A 452 -2.43 -2.69 -18.20
CA LEU A 452 -1.18 -2.27 -18.86
C LEU A 452 -0.45 -1.15 -18.13
N ALA A 453 -1.12 -0.38 -17.27
CA ALA A 453 -0.53 0.77 -16.62
C ALA A 453 0.60 0.36 -15.65
N PRO A 454 1.82 0.88 -15.83
CA PRO A 454 2.94 0.60 -14.95
C PRO A 454 2.86 1.49 -13.69
N SER A 455 2.06 1.10 -12.71
CA SER A 455 2.00 1.77 -11.43
C SER A 455 1.68 0.79 -10.31
N SER A 456 2.15 1.05 -9.10
CA SER A 456 1.87 0.23 -7.92
C SER A 456 0.37 0.14 -7.63
N VAL A 457 -0.36 1.23 -7.90
CA VAL A 457 -1.82 1.28 -7.74
C VAL A 457 -2.51 0.39 -8.77
N ALA A 458 -2.04 0.37 -10.03
CA ALA A 458 -2.59 -0.49 -11.06
C ALA A 458 -2.37 -1.98 -10.72
N GLU A 459 -1.25 -2.35 -10.12
CA GLU A 459 -1.01 -3.73 -9.66
C GLU A 459 -2.03 -4.20 -8.61
N ILE A 460 -2.42 -3.32 -7.69
CA ILE A 460 -3.43 -3.63 -6.66
C ILE A 460 -4.80 -3.93 -7.30
N VAL A 461 -5.15 -3.23 -8.39
CA VAL A 461 -6.46 -3.37 -9.05
C VAL A 461 -6.45 -4.30 -10.26
N LYS A 462 -5.29 -4.82 -10.66
CA LYS A 462 -5.13 -5.74 -11.79
C LYS A 462 -6.02 -6.99 -11.72
N PRO A 463 -6.23 -7.67 -10.55
CA PRO A 463 -7.13 -8.81 -10.47
C PRO A 463 -8.56 -8.50 -10.90
N LEU A 464 -9.03 -7.26 -10.72
CA LEU A 464 -10.34 -6.82 -11.18
C LEU A 464 -10.47 -6.96 -12.71
N PHE A 465 -9.46 -6.53 -13.47
CA PHE A 465 -9.44 -6.69 -14.92
C PHE A 465 -9.46 -8.18 -15.33
N VAL A 466 -8.63 -9.01 -14.68
CA VAL A 466 -8.52 -10.44 -15.01
C VAL A 466 -9.86 -11.13 -14.81
N VAL A 467 -10.49 -10.93 -13.66
CA VAL A 467 -11.81 -11.51 -13.34
C VAL A 467 -12.87 -11.05 -14.36
N LEU A 468 -12.89 -9.75 -14.67
CA LEU A 468 -13.84 -9.17 -15.59
C LEU A 468 -13.64 -9.72 -17.01
N ALA A 469 -12.41 -9.78 -17.51
CA ALA A 469 -12.12 -10.30 -18.84
C ALA A 469 -12.48 -11.78 -19.00
N LEU A 470 -12.11 -12.62 -18.03
CA LEU A 470 -12.43 -14.05 -18.03
C LEU A 470 -13.94 -14.29 -17.97
N SER A 471 -14.62 -13.61 -17.06
CA SER A 471 -16.07 -13.78 -16.87
C SER A 471 -16.87 -13.33 -18.07
N LEU A 472 -16.53 -12.21 -18.70
CA LEU A 472 -17.20 -11.70 -19.90
C LEU A 472 -16.99 -12.59 -21.12
N LEU A 473 -15.77 -13.08 -21.38
CA LEU A 473 -15.49 -14.02 -22.46
C LEU A 473 -16.27 -15.32 -22.26
N LEU A 474 -16.28 -15.84 -21.04
CA LEU A 474 -17.02 -17.07 -20.72
C LEU A 474 -18.52 -16.87 -20.87
N SER A 475 -19.06 -15.71 -20.47
CA SER A 475 -20.47 -15.36 -20.69
C SER A 475 -20.85 -15.39 -22.18
N TRP A 476 -20.01 -14.88 -23.08
CA TRP A 476 -20.25 -14.95 -24.52
C TRP A 476 -20.29 -16.41 -25.03
N VAL A 477 -19.34 -17.26 -24.56
CA VAL A 477 -19.35 -18.70 -24.90
C VAL A 477 -20.62 -19.37 -24.39
N LEU A 478 -21.04 -19.08 -23.16
CA LEU A 478 -22.27 -19.65 -22.57
C LEU A 478 -23.53 -19.15 -23.22
N ALA A 479 -23.56 -17.90 -23.67
CA ALA A 479 -24.69 -17.36 -24.44
C ALA A 479 -24.91 -18.09 -25.78
N LEU A 480 -23.83 -18.65 -26.37
CA LEU A 480 -23.89 -19.41 -27.62
C LEU A 480 -24.02 -20.94 -27.41
N THR A 481 -23.82 -21.45 -26.20
CA THR A 481 -23.85 -22.89 -25.90
C THR A 481 -24.94 -23.27 -24.92
N GLN A 482 -24.86 -22.74 -23.68
CA GLN A 482 -25.81 -23.06 -22.60
C GLN A 482 -27.17 -22.44 -22.85
N THR A 483 -27.23 -21.16 -23.26
CA THR A 483 -28.53 -20.45 -23.47
C THR A 483 -29.37 -21.12 -24.55
N PRO A 484 -28.85 -21.51 -25.75
CA PRO A 484 -29.58 -22.30 -26.72
C PRO A 484 -30.01 -23.67 -26.20
N LEU A 485 -29.15 -24.38 -25.50
CA LEU A 485 -29.46 -25.69 -24.94
C LEU A 485 -30.62 -25.64 -23.96
N PHE A 486 -30.60 -24.70 -23.00
CA PHE A 486 -31.65 -24.54 -22.00
C PHE A 486 -32.91 -23.94 -22.64
N GLY A 487 -32.78 -23.05 -23.63
CA GLY A 487 -33.87 -22.43 -24.36
C GLY A 487 -34.73 -23.46 -25.09
N ASP A 488 -34.11 -24.51 -25.66
CA ASP A 488 -34.81 -25.56 -26.39
C ASP A 488 -35.85 -26.33 -25.54
N PHE A 489 -35.62 -26.46 -24.22
CA PHE A 489 -36.58 -27.15 -23.35
C PHE A 489 -37.35 -26.23 -22.40
N MET A 490 -36.81 -25.06 -22.04
CA MET A 490 -37.45 -24.18 -21.05
C MET A 490 -38.33 -23.11 -21.65
N LEU A 491 -37.96 -22.52 -22.82
CA LEU A 491 -38.69 -21.40 -23.39
C LEU A 491 -40.05 -21.88 -23.95
N ARG A 492 -41.11 -21.22 -23.58
CA ARG A 492 -42.46 -21.37 -24.09
C ARG A 492 -43.06 -19.98 -24.24
N VAL A 493 -43.58 -19.67 -25.41
CA VAL A 493 -44.28 -18.44 -25.75
C VAL A 493 -45.66 -18.76 -26.21
N ASN A 494 -46.63 -17.99 -25.79
CA ASN A 494 -48.03 -18.18 -26.20
C ASN A 494 -48.27 -17.35 -27.48
N PRO A 495 -48.61 -17.98 -28.64
CA PRO A 495 -48.72 -17.26 -29.91
C PRO A 495 -49.93 -16.29 -30.01
N ALA A 496 -50.84 -16.34 -29.03
CA ALA A 496 -52.06 -15.54 -29.03
C ALA A 496 -51.93 -14.12 -28.44
N ALA A 497 -50.71 -13.64 -28.21
CA ALA A 497 -50.50 -12.31 -27.66
C ALA A 497 -50.67 -11.22 -28.74
N HIS A 498 -51.40 -10.16 -28.39
CA HIS A 498 -51.44 -8.87 -29.09
C HIS A 498 -50.06 -8.37 -29.47
N ASP A 499 -49.94 -7.50 -30.47
CA ASP A 499 -48.69 -6.82 -30.82
C ASP A 499 -48.08 -6.23 -29.53
N PRO A 500 -46.92 -6.73 -29.10
CA PRO A 500 -46.29 -6.30 -27.83
C PRO A 500 -45.95 -4.80 -27.79
N TYR A 501 -46.00 -4.15 -28.94
CA TYR A 501 -45.66 -2.72 -29.09
C TYR A 501 -46.94 -1.82 -29.09
N ASP A 502 -48.13 -2.33 -28.99
CA ASP A 502 -49.36 -1.51 -28.90
C ASP A 502 -49.81 -1.26 -27.45
N THR A 503 -48.96 -0.66 -26.66
CA THR A 503 -49.27 -0.22 -25.29
C THR A 503 -49.30 1.30 -25.19
N LYS A 504 -49.94 1.83 -24.11
CA LYS A 504 -49.91 3.27 -23.81
C LYS A 504 -48.48 3.82 -23.67
N PHE A 505 -47.56 3.00 -23.13
CA PHE A 505 -46.17 3.34 -22.96
C PHE A 505 -45.46 3.56 -24.31
N TYR A 506 -45.56 2.63 -25.24
CA TYR A 506 -44.92 2.76 -26.55
C TYR A 506 -45.50 3.91 -27.37
N ARG A 507 -46.82 4.15 -27.31
CA ARG A 507 -47.44 5.31 -27.95
C ARG A 507 -46.99 6.65 -27.38
N ALA A 508 -46.74 6.75 -26.07
CA ALA A 508 -46.17 7.94 -25.45
C ALA A 508 -44.69 8.12 -25.85
N PHE A 509 -43.95 7.01 -25.91
CA PHE A 509 -42.53 7.02 -26.32
C PHE A 509 -42.36 7.44 -27.78
N ASP A 510 -43.19 6.93 -28.69
CA ASP A 510 -43.17 7.30 -30.11
C ASP A 510 -43.44 8.80 -30.31
N ARG A 511 -44.36 9.39 -29.52
CA ARG A 511 -44.62 10.84 -29.52
C ARG A 511 -43.37 11.62 -29.02
N LEU A 512 -42.75 11.16 -27.94
CA LEU A 512 -41.51 11.76 -27.41
C LEU A 512 -40.39 11.70 -28.46
N LEU A 513 -40.14 10.52 -29.06
CA LEU A 513 -39.12 10.35 -30.06
C LEU A 513 -39.36 11.21 -31.29
N ALA A 514 -40.58 11.32 -31.76
CA ALA A 514 -40.96 12.19 -32.87
C ALA A 514 -40.70 13.68 -32.54
N ALA A 515 -40.97 14.10 -31.30
CA ALA A 515 -40.69 15.47 -30.83
C ALA A 515 -39.15 15.73 -30.77
N LEU A 516 -38.37 14.79 -30.23
CA LEU A 516 -36.90 14.89 -30.18
C LEU A 516 -36.26 14.95 -31.58
N LEU A 517 -36.75 14.13 -32.52
CA LEU A 517 -36.30 14.14 -33.91
C LEU A 517 -36.68 15.42 -34.66
N ARG A 518 -37.79 16.08 -34.27
CA ARG A 518 -38.18 17.39 -34.81
C ARG A 518 -37.28 18.51 -34.35
N TRP A 519 -36.93 18.52 -33.05
CA TRP A 519 -36.13 19.55 -32.40
C TRP A 519 -34.63 19.18 -32.22
N ARG A 520 -34.08 18.43 -33.17
CA ARG A 520 -32.78 17.78 -33.13
C ARG A 520 -31.62 18.66 -32.64
N TRP A 521 -31.52 19.88 -33.14
CA TRP A 521 -30.46 20.85 -32.71
C TRP A 521 -30.69 21.36 -31.28
N GLY A 522 -31.94 21.56 -30.90
CA GLY A 522 -32.30 21.92 -29.52
C GLY A 522 -31.92 20.81 -28.51
N VAL A 523 -32.13 19.55 -28.88
CA VAL A 523 -31.71 18.39 -28.05
C VAL A 523 -30.19 18.36 -27.90
N VAL A 524 -29.43 18.52 -28.98
CA VAL A 524 -27.97 18.55 -28.93
C VAL A 524 -27.49 19.72 -28.07
N ALA A 525 -28.01 20.93 -28.26
CA ALA A 525 -27.67 22.10 -27.45
C ALA A 525 -27.98 21.91 -25.97
N GLY A 526 -29.16 21.31 -25.65
CA GLY A 526 -29.52 20.99 -24.26
C GLY A 526 -28.59 19.99 -23.60
N VAL A 527 -28.20 18.93 -24.30
CA VAL A 527 -27.25 17.93 -23.78
C VAL A 527 -25.84 18.51 -23.59
N VAL A 528 -25.39 19.36 -24.53
CA VAL A 528 -24.09 20.06 -24.38
C VAL A 528 -24.13 21.01 -23.19
N ALA A 529 -25.24 21.74 -22.99
CA ALA A 529 -25.39 22.60 -21.82
C ALA A 529 -25.41 21.82 -20.51
N LEU A 530 -26.06 20.65 -20.46
CA LEU A 530 -26.04 19.75 -19.30
C LEU A 530 -24.62 19.20 -19.04
N PHE A 531 -23.88 18.88 -20.10
CA PHE A 531 -22.49 18.43 -19.98
C PHE A 531 -21.60 19.55 -19.42
N ALA A 532 -21.74 20.77 -19.91
CA ALA A 532 -21.01 21.92 -19.37
C ALA A 532 -21.36 22.18 -17.89
N ALA A 533 -22.63 22.08 -17.54
CA ALA A 533 -23.07 22.19 -16.15
C ALA A 533 -22.47 21.07 -15.26
N ALA A 534 -22.42 19.81 -15.75
CA ALA A 534 -21.79 18.70 -15.04
C ALA A 534 -20.29 18.95 -14.81
N LEU A 535 -19.56 19.50 -15.80
CA LEU A 535 -18.16 19.87 -15.63
C LEU A 535 -17.98 20.96 -14.56
N ALA A 536 -18.85 21.94 -14.53
CA ALA A 536 -18.84 22.98 -13.51
C ALA A 536 -19.09 22.42 -12.10
N VAL A 537 -20.11 21.55 -11.96
CA VAL A 537 -20.42 20.87 -10.70
C VAL A 537 -19.27 19.98 -10.23
N MET A 538 -18.62 19.26 -11.15
CA MET A 538 -17.46 18.41 -10.83
C MET A 538 -16.32 19.23 -10.21
N GLY A 539 -16.08 20.45 -10.69
CA GLY A 539 -15.11 21.39 -10.10
C GLY A 539 -15.44 21.80 -8.66
N LEU A 540 -16.72 21.69 -8.25
CA LEU A 540 -17.18 21.98 -6.89
C LEU A 540 -17.18 20.78 -5.96
N MET A 541 -17.17 19.55 -6.49
CA MET A 541 -17.21 18.33 -5.69
C MET A 541 -15.89 18.08 -4.97
N PRO A 542 -15.92 17.48 -3.75
CA PRO A 542 -14.72 17.02 -3.08
C PRO A 542 -14.07 15.87 -3.89
N GLN A 543 -12.74 15.91 -3.93
CA GLN A 543 -11.95 14.90 -4.64
C GLN A 543 -10.85 14.39 -3.71
N ASN A 544 -10.70 13.08 -3.62
CA ASN A 544 -9.65 12.41 -2.87
C ASN A 544 -8.98 11.38 -3.78
N PHE A 545 -7.72 11.06 -3.51
CA PHE A 545 -7.05 10.02 -4.29
C PHE A 545 -7.60 8.63 -3.91
N PHE A 546 -7.55 8.26 -2.64
CA PHE A 546 -8.11 7.01 -2.12
C PHE A 546 -9.07 7.28 -0.96
N PRO A 547 -10.17 6.53 -0.84
CA PRO A 547 -11.03 6.59 0.32
C PRO A 547 -10.35 5.93 1.53
N SER A 548 -10.75 6.35 2.74
CA SER A 548 -10.44 5.60 3.95
C SER A 548 -11.23 4.29 4.00
N LEU A 549 -10.59 3.26 4.56
CA LEU A 549 -11.22 1.97 4.80
C LEU A 549 -12.02 2.00 6.10
N ASP A 550 -13.15 1.35 6.08
CA ASP A 550 -14.06 1.24 7.22
C ASP A 550 -13.59 0.11 8.17
N LYS A 551 -12.53 0.43 8.92
CA LYS A 551 -11.90 -0.48 9.90
C LYS A 551 -11.99 0.11 11.30
N PRO A 552 -12.10 -0.72 12.37
CA PRO A 552 -12.09 -0.24 13.75
C PRO A 552 -10.66 0.10 14.22
N TYR A 553 -9.84 0.64 13.33
CA TYR A 553 -8.43 0.96 13.58
C TYR A 553 -8.10 2.36 13.08
N PHE A 554 -7.33 3.10 13.89
CA PHE A 554 -6.56 4.23 13.36
C PHE A 554 -5.12 4.14 13.86
N ARG A 555 -4.22 4.80 13.15
CA ARG A 555 -2.83 4.93 13.54
C ARG A 555 -2.45 6.39 13.69
N ALA A 556 -1.46 6.64 14.52
CA ALA A 556 -0.91 7.97 14.68
C ALA A 556 0.62 7.89 14.70
N ASP A 557 1.26 8.67 13.84
CA ASP A 557 2.70 8.91 13.84
C ASP A 557 2.96 10.14 14.70
N VAL A 558 3.85 10.00 15.65
CA VAL A 558 4.24 11.02 16.63
C VAL A 558 5.70 11.35 16.43
N LEU A 559 6.01 12.60 16.18
CA LEU A 559 7.36 13.07 15.98
C LEU A 559 7.64 14.23 16.94
N LEU A 560 8.67 14.07 17.76
CA LEU A 560 9.20 15.15 18.57
C LEU A 560 10.29 15.93 17.79
N PRO A 561 10.65 17.14 18.21
CA PRO A 561 11.74 17.86 17.59
C PRO A 561 13.04 17.04 17.50
N GLU A 562 13.85 17.31 16.48
CA GLU A 562 15.15 16.64 16.32
C GLU A 562 16.05 16.93 17.52
N GLY A 563 16.73 15.89 18.02
CA GLY A 563 17.59 15.95 19.20
C GLY A 563 16.91 15.49 20.49
N TYR A 564 15.62 15.20 20.47
CA TYR A 564 14.95 14.58 21.62
C TYR A 564 15.35 13.10 21.74
N ASN A 565 15.49 12.65 22.98
CA ASN A 565 15.85 11.27 23.27
C ASN A 565 14.61 10.36 23.34
N ILE A 566 14.83 9.04 23.31
CA ILE A 566 13.74 8.05 23.31
C ILE A 566 12.93 8.03 24.60
N ARG A 567 13.53 8.42 25.74
CA ARG A 567 12.83 8.47 27.03
C ARG A 567 11.84 9.64 27.10
N ASP A 568 12.17 10.77 26.48
CA ASP A 568 11.22 11.89 26.34
C ASP A 568 10.10 11.54 25.36
N THR A 569 10.43 10.79 24.31
CA THR A 569 9.42 10.24 23.39
C THR A 569 8.49 9.28 24.14
N GLU A 570 9.02 8.39 24.98
CA GLU A 570 8.23 7.49 25.82
C GLU A 570 7.30 8.26 26.77
N ARG A 571 7.80 9.31 27.40
CA ARG A 571 7.00 10.12 28.34
C ARG A 571 5.78 10.74 27.66
N ASN A 572 6.00 11.37 26.50
CA ASN A 572 4.91 11.96 25.73
C ASN A 572 3.90 10.91 25.24
N LEU A 573 4.40 9.80 24.75
CA LEU A 573 3.54 8.71 24.26
C LEU A 573 2.74 8.05 25.40
N ARG A 574 3.31 7.95 26.60
CA ARG A 574 2.60 7.44 27.77
C ARG A 574 1.40 8.32 28.12
N THR A 575 1.55 9.64 28.12
CA THR A 575 0.44 10.57 28.32
C THR A 575 -0.67 10.39 27.28
N MET A 576 -0.31 10.14 26.03
CA MET A 576 -1.26 9.86 24.95
C MET A 576 -1.95 8.50 25.14
N GLU A 577 -1.18 7.47 25.52
CA GLU A 577 -1.66 6.11 25.80
C GLU A 577 -2.67 6.13 26.96
N GLU A 578 -2.37 6.81 28.05
CA GLU A 578 -3.26 6.97 29.22
C GLU A 578 -4.59 7.63 28.85
N TRP A 579 -4.54 8.69 28.03
CA TRP A 579 -5.76 9.33 27.54
C TRP A 579 -6.59 8.40 26.66
N LEU A 580 -5.96 7.64 25.77
CA LEU A 580 -6.65 6.66 24.91
C LEU A 580 -7.33 5.57 25.74
N HIS A 581 -6.67 5.04 26.76
CA HIS A 581 -7.24 4.04 27.66
C HIS A 581 -8.43 4.55 28.46
N ALA A 582 -8.50 5.84 28.74
CA ALA A 582 -9.63 6.47 29.40
C ALA A 582 -10.88 6.58 28.52
N GLN A 583 -10.78 6.29 27.22
CA GLN A 583 -11.91 6.32 26.31
C GLN A 583 -12.62 4.95 26.27
N PRO A 584 -13.93 4.86 26.57
CA PRO A 584 -14.64 3.59 26.63
C PRO A 584 -14.77 2.90 25.25
N GLU A 585 -14.58 3.63 24.16
CA GLU A 585 -14.66 3.11 22.80
C GLU A 585 -13.38 2.37 22.38
N VAL A 586 -12.26 2.62 23.08
CA VAL A 586 -10.96 2.04 22.76
C VAL A 586 -10.85 0.65 23.37
N LYS A 587 -10.44 -0.31 22.55
CA LYS A 587 -10.27 -1.72 22.93
C LYS A 587 -8.83 -2.05 23.27
N THR A 588 -7.88 -1.66 22.43
CA THR A 588 -6.45 -1.97 22.55
C THR A 588 -5.62 -0.82 22.02
N VAL A 589 -4.55 -0.48 22.73
CA VAL A 589 -3.56 0.52 22.32
C VAL A 589 -2.19 -0.13 22.25
N SER A 590 -1.55 -0.05 21.09
CA SER A 590 -0.16 -0.45 20.93
C SER A 590 0.69 0.77 20.61
N VAL A 591 1.75 0.96 21.36
CA VAL A 591 2.69 2.08 21.21
C VAL A 591 4.08 1.54 20.90
N THR A 592 4.69 2.03 19.83
CA THR A 592 6.06 1.72 19.45
C THR A 592 6.90 2.99 19.37
N MET A 593 8.16 2.89 19.73
CA MET A 593 9.09 4.03 19.83
C MET A 593 10.40 3.67 19.18
N GLY A 594 11.10 4.68 18.66
CA GLY A 594 12.39 4.54 18.03
C GLY A 594 12.35 4.10 16.56
N SER A 595 11.27 3.49 16.12
CA SER A 595 11.04 3.04 14.73
C SER A 595 9.57 2.66 14.57
N THR A 596 9.12 2.44 13.34
CA THR A 596 7.85 1.75 13.10
C THR A 596 7.97 0.25 13.40
N PRO A 597 6.89 -0.39 13.86
CA PRO A 597 6.86 -1.86 13.99
C PRO A 597 6.99 -2.54 12.62
N PRO A 598 7.17 -3.88 12.56
CA PRO A 598 7.07 -4.61 11.32
C PRO A 598 5.82 -4.19 10.56
N ARG A 599 5.96 -3.98 9.27
CA ARG A 599 4.88 -3.46 8.43
C ARG A 599 3.68 -4.42 8.44
N TYR A 600 2.71 -4.17 9.29
CA TYR A 600 1.53 -5.04 9.45
C TYR A 600 0.40 -4.73 8.45
N TYR A 601 0.51 -3.64 7.73
CA TYR A 601 -0.49 -3.21 6.74
C TYR A 601 0.18 -2.64 5.50
N LEU A 602 -0.39 -2.92 4.33
CA LEU A 602 0.18 -2.59 3.02
C LEU A 602 0.58 -1.13 2.86
N ALA A 603 -0.27 -0.21 3.26
CA ALA A 603 -0.06 1.23 3.11
C ALA A 603 0.70 1.87 4.28
N SER A 604 1.20 1.10 5.26
CA SER A 604 2.03 1.67 6.32
C SER A 604 3.43 2.02 5.80
N SER A 605 3.92 3.20 6.16
CA SER A 605 5.31 3.59 5.91
C SER A 605 6.24 2.95 6.94
N SER A 606 7.47 2.68 6.54
CA SER A 606 8.53 2.25 7.47
C SER A 606 9.46 3.42 7.76
N VAL A 607 9.55 3.79 9.03
CA VAL A 607 10.49 4.81 9.52
C VAL A 607 11.71 4.09 10.11
N SER A 608 12.91 4.51 9.72
CA SER A 608 14.18 4.00 10.28
C SER A 608 14.33 4.37 11.74
N LEU A 609 15.32 3.77 12.40
CA LEU A 609 15.69 4.09 13.78
C LEU A 609 15.82 5.60 14.00
N ARG A 610 14.98 6.14 14.88
CA ARG A 610 14.84 7.56 15.15
C ARG A 610 14.32 7.77 16.57
N PRO A 611 15.15 8.21 17.52
CA PRO A 611 14.76 8.27 18.94
C PRO A 611 13.55 9.16 19.23
N ASN A 612 13.36 10.20 18.44
CA ASN A 612 12.27 11.17 18.57
C ASN A 612 10.96 10.75 17.85
N PHE A 613 10.87 9.50 17.38
CA PHE A 613 9.72 8.97 16.66
C PHE A 613 8.96 7.94 17.49
N GLY A 614 7.62 8.02 17.44
CA GLY A 614 6.72 7.01 17.95
C GLY A 614 5.55 6.75 17.01
N ASN A 615 4.99 5.56 17.13
CA ASN A 615 3.79 5.17 16.38
C ASN A 615 2.79 4.55 17.35
N ILE A 616 1.54 4.94 17.23
CA ILE A 616 0.41 4.42 18.01
C ILE A 616 -0.54 3.72 17.05
N LEU A 617 -0.91 2.49 17.37
CA LEU A 617 -1.99 1.74 16.73
C LEU A 617 -3.11 1.58 17.75
N VAL A 618 -4.31 2.04 17.41
CA VAL A 618 -5.49 1.98 18.25
C VAL A 618 -6.54 1.10 17.60
N GLU A 619 -7.04 0.11 18.34
CA GLU A 619 -8.20 -0.70 17.98
C GLU A 619 -9.41 -0.22 18.80
N LEU A 620 -10.54 -0.03 18.13
CA LEU A 620 -11.81 0.34 18.78
C LEU A 620 -12.77 -0.87 18.80
N HIS A 621 -13.77 -0.77 19.67
CA HIS A 621 -14.86 -1.76 19.72
C HIS A 621 -15.75 -1.66 18.48
N ASP A 622 -16.00 -0.45 18.01
CA ASP A 622 -16.88 -0.18 16.87
C ASP A 622 -16.20 0.73 15.84
N LYS A 623 -16.24 0.30 14.58
CA LYS A 623 -15.68 1.03 13.43
C LYS A 623 -16.35 2.40 13.18
N GLU A 624 -17.64 2.56 13.53
CA GLU A 624 -18.39 3.80 13.30
C GLU A 624 -17.88 4.95 14.19
N GLN A 625 -17.24 4.62 15.31
CA GLN A 625 -16.70 5.60 16.26
C GLN A 625 -15.26 6.01 15.96
N THR A 626 -14.58 5.31 15.04
CA THR A 626 -13.14 5.49 14.79
C THR A 626 -12.78 6.93 14.44
N GLU A 627 -13.53 7.55 13.53
CA GLU A 627 -13.29 8.91 13.10
C GLU A 627 -13.55 9.95 14.21
N ALA A 628 -14.53 9.70 15.06
CA ALA A 628 -14.85 10.59 16.18
C ALA A 628 -13.80 10.54 17.28
N VAL A 629 -13.32 9.34 17.62
CA VAL A 629 -12.24 9.14 18.62
C VAL A 629 -10.93 9.72 18.10
N GLU A 630 -10.57 9.47 16.83
CA GLU A 630 -9.39 10.05 16.21
C GLU A 630 -9.40 11.59 16.26
N ALA A 631 -10.55 12.21 16.00
CA ALA A 631 -10.67 13.66 16.05
C ALA A 631 -10.49 14.22 17.48
N ARG A 632 -11.08 13.56 18.48
CA ARG A 632 -10.89 13.93 19.90
C ARG A 632 -9.44 13.76 20.35
N PHE A 633 -8.79 12.67 19.90
CA PHE A 633 -7.38 12.41 20.14
C PHE A 633 -6.49 13.51 19.56
N ASN A 634 -6.72 13.90 18.32
CA ASN A 634 -5.99 14.99 17.68
C ASN A 634 -6.15 16.33 18.45
N ALA A 635 -7.36 16.63 18.91
CA ALA A 635 -7.61 17.83 19.68
C ALA A 635 -6.89 17.80 21.04
N TYR A 636 -6.91 16.66 21.72
CA TYR A 636 -6.22 16.46 22.98
C TYR A 636 -4.69 16.65 22.85
N VAL A 637 -4.06 15.97 21.87
CA VAL A 637 -2.60 16.05 21.69
C VAL A 637 -2.17 17.47 21.36
N ARG A 638 -2.89 18.19 20.51
CA ARG A 638 -2.59 19.59 20.19
C ARG A 638 -2.67 20.52 21.40
N ALA A 639 -3.57 20.24 22.34
CA ALA A 639 -3.72 21.04 23.55
C ALA A 639 -2.66 20.71 24.61
N MET A 640 -2.33 19.43 24.78
CA MET A 640 -1.50 18.94 25.89
C MET A 640 -0.04 18.76 25.52
N CYS A 641 0.27 18.53 24.26
CA CYS A 641 1.62 18.25 23.76
C CYS A 641 1.97 19.18 22.58
N PRO A 642 2.14 20.50 22.79
CA PRO A 642 2.33 21.48 21.72
C PRO A 642 3.63 21.28 20.92
N ASP A 643 4.66 20.66 21.52
CA ASP A 643 5.95 20.39 20.88
C ASP A 643 5.90 19.13 19.98
N VAL A 644 4.79 18.40 20.02
CA VAL A 644 4.65 17.16 19.25
C VAL A 644 3.98 17.43 17.92
N TRP A 645 4.62 16.95 16.87
CA TRP A 645 3.97 16.81 15.58
C TRP A 645 3.22 15.47 15.54
N LEU A 646 1.90 15.54 15.41
CA LEU A 646 1.02 14.39 15.35
C LEU A 646 0.40 14.26 13.98
N ARG A 647 0.51 13.10 13.38
CA ARG A 647 -0.22 12.71 12.19
C ARG A 647 -1.02 11.44 12.44
N SER A 648 -2.28 11.59 12.75
CA SER A 648 -3.22 10.48 12.78
C SER A 648 -3.79 10.21 11.39
N SER A 649 -4.13 8.97 11.12
CA SER A 649 -4.75 8.57 9.87
C SER A 649 -5.59 7.31 10.03
N LEU A 650 -6.75 7.30 9.39
CA LEU A 650 -7.50 6.09 9.11
C LEU A 650 -6.74 5.26 8.07
N PHE A 651 -7.01 3.96 8.03
CA PHE A 651 -6.39 3.07 7.06
C PHE A 651 -6.83 3.40 5.64
N LYS A 652 -5.89 3.47 4.70
CA LYS A 652 -6.10 3.70 3.26
C LYS A 652 -5.31 2.66 2.46
N LEU A 653 -5.70 2.39 1.22
CA LEU A 653 -4.97 1.46 0.34
C LEU A 653 -3.76 2.09 -0.38
N SER A 654 -3.67 3.41 -0.41
CA SER A 654 -2.51 4.06 -1.02
C SER A 654 -1.34 4.16 -0.04
N PRO A 655 -0.09 4.11 -0.51
CA PRO A 655 1.05 4.50 0.30
C PRO A 655 0.79 5.87 0.93
N VAL A 656 1.06 5.98 2.22
CA VAL A 656 0.91 7.25 2.94
C VAL A 656 2.24 7.99 2.83
N PRO A 657 2.31 9.09 2.06
CA PRO A 657 3.51 9.92 2.03
C PRO A 657 3.73 10.61 3.38
N ASP A 658 4.88 11.24 3.57
CA ASP A 658 5.20 11.95 4.82
C ASP A 658 4.19 13.06 5.14
N ALA A 659 3.63 13.72 4.12
CA ALA A 659 2.52 14.66 4.21
C ALA A 659 1.63 14.58 2.96
N ALA A 660 0.39 15.03 3.04
CA ALA A 660 -0.52 15.03 1.90
C ALA A 660 -0.07 16.01 0.81
N ILE A 661 0.43 17.17 1.20
CA ILE A 661 0.93 18.22 0.30
C ILE A 661 2.38 18.51 0.64
N GLU A 662 3.26 18.38 -0.36
CA GLU A 662 4.69 18.60 -0.21
C GLU A 662 5.23 19.41 -1.39
N PHE A 663 5.91 20.53 -1.10
CA PHE A 663 6.68 21.30 -2.08
C PHE A 663 8.17 21.11 -1.77
N GLY A 664 8.88 20.39 -2.62
CA GLY A 664 10.31 20.12 -2.45
C GLY A 664 11.14 21.10 -3.26
N PHE A 665 12.07 21.77 -2.59
CA PHE A 665 13.08 22.63 -3.18
C PHE A 665 14.37 21.82 -3.34
N ILE A 666 14.91 21.83 -4.54
CA ILE A 666 16.08 21.06 -4.94
C ILE A 666 17.21 22.02 -5.27
N GLY A 667 18.40 21.81 -4.68
CA GLY A 667 19.58 22.65 -4.90
C GLY A 667 20.74 22.27 -3.97
N ASP A 668 21.87 22.93 -4.09
CA ASP A 668 23.10 22.51 -3.41
C ASP A 668 23.33 23.15 -2.03
N ASP A 669 22.98 24.43 -1.86
CA ASP A 669 23.24 25.15 -0.63
C ASP A 669 22.11 24.98 0.39
N ILE A 670 22.48 24.54 1.59
CA ILE A 670 21.56 24.22 2.67
C ILE A 670 20.81 25.45 3.19
N ASP A 671 21.50 26.57 3.36
CA ASP A 671 20.88 27.77 3.92
C ASP A 671 19.88 28.39 2.92
N THR A 672 20.15 28.27 1.64
CA THR A 672 19.21 28.66 0.59
C THR A 672 17.99 27.75 0.56
N LEU A 673 18.17 26.42 0.67
CA LEU A 673 17.06 25.48 0.78
C LEU A 673 16.19 25.79 2.01
N HIS A 674 16.79 26.09 3.15
CA HIS A 674 16.04 26.50 4.35
C HIS A 674 15.20 27.76 4.11
N ARG A 675 15.78 28.80 3.51
CA ARG A 675 15.05 30.04 3.22
C ARG A 675 13.87 29.82 2.28
N LEU A 676 14.05 29.04 1.21
CA LEU A 676 13.00 28.72 0.26
C LEU A 676 11.89 27.92 0.93
N THR A 677 12.26 26.92 1.73
CA THR A 677 11.30 26.07 2.46
C THR A 677 10.54 26.88 3.50
N GLN A 678 11.21 27.73 4.28
CA GLN A 678 10.58 28.61 5.25
C GLN A 678 9.60 29.58 4.61
N ALA A 679 9.95 30.17 3.45
CA ALA A 679 9.03 31.02 2.72
C ALA A 679 7.76 30.29 2.27
N ALA A 680 7.89 29.02 1.88
CA ALA A 680 6.73 28.17 1.57
C ALA A 680 5.92 27.81 2.82
N GLU A 681 6.56 27.49 3.95
CA GLU A 681 5.89 27.25 5.23
C GLU A 681 5.10 28.47 5.71
N GLU A 682 5.66 29.69 5.57
CA GLU A 682 4.94 30.92 5.90
C GLU A 682 3.67 31.11 5.07
N ILE A 683 3.72 30.74 3.78
CA ILE A 683 2.53 30.76 2.91
C ILE A 683 1.52 29.73 3.40
N MET A 684 1.98 28.53 3.79
CA MET A 684 1.11 27.48 4.34
C MET A 684 0.45 27.94 5.65
N TRP A 685 1.20 28.58 6.56
CA TRP A 685 0.66 29.12 7.82
C TRP A 685 -0.41 30.18 7.61
N ARG A 686 -0.30 31.00 6.55
CA ARG A 686 -1.29 32.03 6.20
C ARG A 686 -2.51 31.47 5.46
N THR A 687 -2.44 30.25 4.96
CA THR A 687 -3.51 29.63 4.17
C THR A 687 -4.47 28.88 5.09
N ALA A 688 -5.73 29.29 5.12
CA ALA A 688 -6.74 28.62 5.93
C ALA A 688 -6.96 27.17 5.48
N GLY A 689 -7.05 26.26 6.45
CA GLY A 689 -7.30 24.85 6.21
C GLY A 689 -6.05 23.97 6.14
N THR A 690 -4.85 24.52 6.33
CA THR A 690 -3.61 23.78 6.49
C THR A 690 -3.39 23.39 7.95
N VAL A 691 -2.89 22.17 8.17
CA VAL A 691 -2.47 21.68 9.49
C VAL A 691 -1.15 20.91 9.36
N ASN A 692 -0.48 20.63 10.47
CA ASN A 692 0.74 19.84 10.52
C ASN A 692 1.86 20.39 9.62
N ILE A 693 2.05 21.70 9.62
CA ILE A 693 3.07 22.38 8.79
C ILE A 693 4.44 22.10 9.36
N ARG A 694 5.36 21.64 8.50
CA ARG A 694 6.76 21.38 8.86
C ARG A 694 7.66 21.32 7.62
N ASN A 695 8.98 21.36 7.84
CA ASN A 695 9.93 20.93 6.80
C ASN A 695 10.38 19.48 7.02
N SER A 696 10.87 18.87 5.94
CA SER A 696 11.29 17.47 5.96
C SER A 696 12.60 17.19 6.67
N TRP A 697 13.40 18.23 6.94
CA TRP A 697 14.69 18.09 7.66
C TRP A 697 14.55 18.34 9.16
N GLY A 698 13.40 18.85 9.62
CA GLY A 698 13.15 19.18 11.00
C GLY A 698 13.94 20.41 11.46
N ASN A 699 14.12 20.55 12.77
CA ASN A 699 14.90 21.62 13.38
C ASN A 699 16.41 21.28 13.37
N ARG A 700 17.23 22.29 13.55
CA ARG A 700 18.66 22.09 13.80
C ARG A 700 18.85 21.48 15.19
N VAL A 701 19.78 20.55 15.34
CA VAL A 701 20.08 19.87 16.61
C VAL A 701 21.22 20.54 17.34
N PRO A 702 21.15 20.63 18.68
CA PRO A 702 22.24 21.16 19.48
C PRO A 702 23.45 20.20 19.42
N THR A 703 24.62 20.74 19.17
CA THR A 703 25.87 20.01 19.07
C THR A 703 26.95 20.65 19.96
N TRP A 704 27.52 19.82 20.81
CA TRP A 704 28.67 20.24 21.65
C TRP A 704 29.98 19.77 20.99
N LEU A 705 30.91 20.71 20.79
CA LEU A 705 32.16 20.52 20.05
C LEU A 705 33.36 20.87 20.91
N PRO A 706 34.07 19.87 21.44
CA PRO A 706 35.41 20.09 21.96
C PRO A 706 36.36 20.36 20.80
N LEU A 707 36.96 21.54 20.78
CA LEU A 707 37.90 21.96 19.73
C LEU A 707 39.28 21.42 20.04
N TYR A 708 39.58 20.18 19.58
CA TYR A 708 40.89 19.57 19.78
C TYR A 708 42.01 20.43 19.15
N SER A 709 43.01 20.77 19.96
CA SER A 709 44.19 21.50 19.52
C SER A 709 45.35 20.53 19.31
N GLN A 710 45.77 20.39 18.06
CA GLN A 710 46.87 19.49 17.71
C GLN A 710 48.14 19.86 18.47
N MET A 711 48.46 21.16 18.65
CA MET A 711 49.60 21.64 19.34
C MET A 711 49.56 21.30 20.85
N LYS A 712 48.43 21.59 21.52
CA LYS A 712 48.26 21.27 22.93
C LYS A 712 48.26 19.75 23.14
N GLY A 713 47.52 19.00 22.29
CA GLY A 713 47.46 17.53 22.35
C GLY A 713 48.82 16.88 22.22
N GLN A 714 49.62 17.26 21.22
CA GLN A 714 50.97 16.72 21.06
C GLN A 714 51.89 17.07 22.23
N ARG A 715 51.77 18.28 22.77
CA ARG A 715 52.60 18.70 23.94
C ARG A 715 52.37 17.83 25.16
N ILE A 716 51.13 17.39 25.38
CA ILE A 716 50.75 16.53 26.52
C ILE A 716 50.71 15.04 26.15
N GLY A 717 50.87 14.68 24.86
CA GLY A 717 50.86 13.30 24.36
C GLY A 717 49.44 12.70 24.24
N VAL A 718 48.40 13.53 24.04
CA VAL A 718 47.01 13.10 23.86
C VAL A 718 46.60 13.25 22.39
N THR A 719 46.09 12.21 21.80
CA THR A 719 45.58 12.22 20.45
C THR A 719 44.07 12.51 20.40
N ARG A 720 43.57 12.97 19.25
CA ARG A 720 42.14 13.17 19.04
C ARG A 720 41.34 11.88 19.29
N SER A 721 41.88 10.72 18.90
CA SER A 721 41.23 9.40 19.09
C SER A 721 41.09 9.06 20.58
N GLN A 722 42.11 9.30 21.40
CA GLN A 722 42.04 9.07 22.85
C GLN A 722 41.04 9.99 23.54
N MET A 723 40.98 11.27 23.13
CA MET A 723 39.98 12.20 23.61
C MET A 723 38.55 11.71 23.27
N ALA A 724 38.34 11.29 22.03
CA ALA A 724 37.04 10.76 21.58
C ALA A 724 36.65 9.47 22.34
N GLN A 725 37.62 8.57 22.58
CA GLN A 725 37.41 7.34 23.34
C GLN A 725 36.99 7.64 24.78
N GLY A 726 37.70 8.58 25.46
CA GLY A 726 37.33 9.00 26.81
C GLY A 726 35.92 9.57 26.89
N ILE A 727 35.54 10.42 25.94
CA ILE A 727 34.15 10.95 25.83
C ILE A 727 33.15 9.80 25.58
N THR A 728 33.45 8.86 24.71
CA THR A 728 32.58 7.73 24.42
C THR A 728 32.35 6.85 25.65
N ILE A 729 33.40 6.57 26.46
CA ILE A 729 33.28 5.80 27.70
C ILE A 729 32.34 6.53 28.69
N ALA A 730 32.45 7.86 28.78
CA ALA A 730 31.68 8.68 29.70
C ALA A 730 30.25 9.02 29.22
N THR A 731 29.87 8.72 27.97
CA THR A 731 28.59 9.13 27.40
C THR A 731 27.70 7.97 26.94
N GLN A 732 28.22 6.98 26.23
CA GLN A 732 27.46 5.86 25.68
C GLN A 732 28.08 4.48 25.90
N GLY A 733 29.32 4.45 26.36
CA GLY A 733 30.11 3.22 26.53
C GLY A 733 30.89 2.83 25.28
N TYR A 734 32.09 2.32 25.50
CA TYR A 734 33.02 1.87 24.46
C TYR A 734 33.02 0.35 24.34
N ARG A 735 32.82 -0.20 23.14
CA ARG A 735 32.76 -1.65 22.89
C ARG A 735 34.16 -2.28 23.04
N LEU A 736 34.26 -3.26 23.95
CA LEU A 736 35.49 -4.01 24.24
C LEU A 736 35.61 -5.30 23.40
N GLY A 737 34.49 -5.92 23.13
CA GLY A 737 34.37 -7.23 22.46
C GLY A 737 32.97 -7.80 22.56
N GLU A 738 32.88 -9.13 22.47
CA GLU A 738 31.59 -9.85 22.56
C GLU A 738 31.70 -10.97 23.60
N TYR A 739 30.72 -11.04 24.49
CA TYR A 739 30.53 -12.18 25.37
C TYR A 739 29.57 -13.19 24.71
N ARG A 740 29.94 -14.45 24.74
CA ARG A 740 29.17 -15.52 24.09
C ARG A 740 28.49 -16.39 25.13
N GLU A 741 27.18 -16.56 24.98
CA GLU A 741 26.39 -17.46 25.81
C GLU A 741 25.44 -18.27 24.92
N GLY A 742 25.75 -19.54 24.75
CA GLY A 742 25.06 -20.38 23.78
C GLY A 742 25.23 -19.88 22.35
N ASP A 743 24.12 -19.52 21.74
CA ASP A 743 24.03 -18.92 20.39
C ASP A 743 23.98 -17.39 20.40
N GLN A 744 24.03 -16.77 21.60
CA GLN A 744 23.91 -15.31 21.75
C GLN A 744 25.27 -14.64 21.84
N PHE A 745 25.36 -13.48 21.17
CA PHE A 745 26.49 -12.59 21.22
C PHE A 745 26.09 -11.29 21.92
N MET A 746 26.66 -11.02 23.08
CA MET A 746 26.39 -9.80 23.85
C MET A 746 27.60 -8.87 23.77
N PRO A 747 27.47 -7.61 23.31
CA PRO A 747 28.55 -6.65 23.36
C PRO A 747 29.02 -6.42 24.80
N ILE A 748 30.32 -6.40 25.01
CA ILE A 748 30.95 -5.96 26.28
C ILE A 748 31.24 -4.47 26.14
N LEU A 749 30.64 -3.65 27.01
CA LEU A 749 30.73 -2.20 26.97
C LEU A 749 31.51 -1.68 28.20
N LEU A 750 32.56 -0.90 27.98
CA LEU A 750 33.23 -0.16 29.01
C LEU A 750 32.54 1.18 29.23
N LYS A 751 32.04 1.44 30.42
CA LYS A 751 31.31 2.65 30.78
C LYS A 751 31.91 3.29 32.03
N ASP A 752 31.84 4.61 32.13
CA ASP A 752 32.11 5.27 33.39
C ASP A 752 30.93 5.07 34.34
N GLU A 753 31.20 4.82 35.63
CA GLU A 753 30.14 4.62 36.61
C GLU A 753 29.32 5.89 36.88
N ASN A 754 29.84 7.06 36.52
CA ASN A 754 29.17 8.36 36.63
C ASN A 754 28.45 8.78 35.35
N ILE A 755 28.29 7.87 34.38
CA ILE A 755 27.74 8.16 33.04
C ILE A 755 26.39 8.93 33.12
N ASP A 756 25.51 8.57 34.04
CA ASP A 756 24.20 9.20 34.23
C ASP A 756 24.25 10.56 34.92
N THR A 757 25.35 10.90 35.56
CA THR A 757 25.54 12.14 36.32
C THR A 757 26.33 13.21 35.58
N TYR A 758 26.97 12.84 34.49
CA TYR A 758 27.74 13.81 33.70
C TYR A 758 26.80 14.83 33.02
N ASN A 759 27.13 16.08 33.19
CA ASN A 759 26.60 17.19 32.41
C ASN A 759 27.69 17.74 31.46
N LEU A 760 27.36 18.67 30.59
CA LEU A 760 28.32 19.23 29.63
C LEU A 760 29.51 19.91 30.28
N THR A 761 29.34 20.47 31.47
CA THR A 761 30.42 21.11 32.23
C THR A 761 31.38 20.07 32.79
N ASN A 762 30.85 19.00 33.39
CA ASN A 762 31.69 17.93 33.95
C ASN A 762 32.44 17.16 32.84
N LEU A 763 31.87 17.04 31.65
CA LEU A 763 32.57 16.45 30.49
C LEU A 763 33.80 17.23 30.07
N GLN A 764 33.91 18.52 30.36
CA GLN A 764 35.14 19.30 30.10
C GLN A 764 36.33 18.87 30.97
N ALA A 765 36.04 18.38 32.15
CA ALA A 765 37.03 17.93 33.12
C ALA A 765 37.38 16.44 33.02
N LEU A 766 36.80 15.68 32.09
CA LEU A 766 37.06 14.24 31.93
C LEU A 766 38.54 13.92 31.82
N PRO A 767 39.04 12.90 32.58
CA PRO A 767 40.43 12.46 32.49
C PRO A 767 40.68 11.72 31.15
N ILE A 768 41.74 12.13 30.48
CA ILE A 768 42.30 11.45 29.30
C ILE A 768 43.66 10.86 29.66
N PHE A 769 43.87 9.63 29.29
CA PHE A 769 45.08 8.88 29.54
C PHE A 769 46.04 8.95 28.34
N THR A 770 47.33 9.26 28.64
CA THR A 770 48.37 9.22 27.61
C THR A 770 48.98 7.82 27.52
N PRO A 771 49.67 7.48 26.41
CA PRO A 771 50.40 6.23 26.29
C PRO A 771 51.47 6.06 27.42
N ALA A 772 51.99 7.16 27.95
CA ALA A 772 52.96 7.16 29.07
C ALA A 772 52.30 6.99 30.44
N GLY A 773 50.98 6.81 30.53
CA GLY A 773 50.26 6.66 31.80
C GLY A 773 49.97 7.96 32.57
N LYS A 774 50.30 9.12 32.02
CA LYS A 774 49.89 10.41 32.58
C LYS A 774 48.43 10.72 32.27
N VAL A 775 47.77 11.44 33.15
CA VAL A 775 46.37 11.81 33.02
C VAL A 775 46.24 13.32 32.91
N TYR A 776 45.45 13.76 31.95
CA TYR A 776 45.15 15.16 31.67
C TYR A 776 43.63 15.34 31.51
N SER A 777 43.09 16.53 31.78
CA SER A 777 41.67 16.81 31.43
C SER A 777 41.52 17.12 29.95
N ILE A 778 40.34 16.89 29.42
CA ILE A 778 39.99 17.25 28.03
C ILE A 778 40.32 18.71 27.75
N GLU A 779 40.04 19.61 28.68
CA GLU A 779 40.30 21.05 28.55
C GLU A 779 41.76 21.36 28.18
N GLN A 780 42.70 20.59 28.68
CA GLN A 780 44.16 20.78 28.41
C GLN A 780 44.55 20.39 26.97
N ALA A 781 43.73 19.58 26.30
CA ALA A 781 43.93 19.15 24.91
C ALA A 781 43.11 19.98 23.90
N THR A 782 42.31 20.94 24.34
CA THR A 782 41.38 21.71 23.49
C THR A 782 41.70 23.21 23.50
N ASP A 783 41.24 23.94 22.46
CA ASP A 783 41.23 25.40 22.36
C ASP A 783 39.90 25.97 22.87
N GLY A 784 39.10 25.16 23.52
CA GLY A 784 37.80 25.51 24.09
C GLY A 784 36.68 24.58 23.61
N PHE A 785 35.50 24.94 24.03
CA PHE A 785 34.29 24.20 23.72
C PHE A 785 33.30 25.11 23.04
N ARG A 786 32.65 24.61 21.97
CA ARG A 786 31.64 25.35 21.23
C ARG A 786 30.32 24.62 21.32
N PHE A 787 29.25 25.36 21.54
CA PHE A 787 27.87 24.87 21.43
C PHE A 787 27.23 25.53 20.22
N GLU A 788 26.77 24.75 19.29
CA GLU A 788 26.14 25.25 18.07
C GLU A 788 25.02 24.35 17.61
N TYR A 789 24.12 24.91 16.80
CA TYR A 789 22.99 24.17 16.20
C TYR A 789 23.34 23.78 14.77
N ARG A 790 23.35 22.47 14.51
CA ARG A 790 23.68 21.88 13.21
C ARG A 790 22.50 21.16 12.62
N VAL A 791 22.57 20.91 11.33
CA VAL A 791 21.57 20.10 10.61
C VAL A 791 21.56 18.68 11.15
N GLY A 792 20.38 18.16 11.51
CA GLY A 792 20.19 16.81 12.05
C GLY A 792 20.12 15.73 10.98
N VAL A 793 19.63 16.07 9.78
CA VAL A 793 19.49 15.16 8.64
C VAL A 793 19.69 15.90 7.33
N VAL A 794 20.33 15.27 6.36
CA VAL A 794 20.37 15.71 4.97
C VAL A 794 19.59 14.72 4.13
N LYS A 795 18.55 15.20 3.42
CA LYS A 795 17.77 14.37 2.50
C LYS A 795 18.10 14.71 1.07
N ARG A 796 18.13 13.67 0.23
CA ARG A 796 18.42 13.81 -1.20
C ARG A 796 17.38 13.08 -2.04
N TYR A 797 17.21 13.56 -3.23
CA TYR A 797 16.36 12.99 -4.26
C TYR A 797 17.15 12.95 -5.59
N ASN A 798 17.32 11.75 -6.14
CA ASN A 798 18.11 11.53 -7.35
C ASN A 798 19.48 12.24 -7.31
N ARG A 799 20.21 12.09 -6.20
CA ARG A 799 21.54 12.65 -5.92
C ARG A 799 21.60 14.17 -5.71
N GLN A 800 20.48 14.85 -5.66
CA GLN A 800 20.42 16.27 -5.35
C GLN A 800 19.81 16.47 -3.96
N ARG A 801 20.28 17.45 -3.19
CA ARG A 801 19.67 17.80 -1.91
C ARG A 801 18.27 18.32 -2.14
N VAL A 802 17.34 17.85 -1.34
CA VAL A 802 15.93 18.26 -1.38
C VAL A 802 15.44 18.58 0.01
N MET A 803 14.86 19.74 0.18
CA MET A 803 14.14 20.11 1.40
C MET A 803 12.68 20.39 1.04
N LYS A 804 11.75 19.81 1.79
CA LYS A 804 10.32 19.88 1.48
C LYS A 804 9.59 20.68 2.55
N ALA A 805 8.78 21.65 2.13
CA ALA A 805 7.71 22.22 2.95
C ALA A 805 6.51 21.27 2.87
N GLN A 806 6.01 20.86 4.02
CA GLN A 806 5.01 19.79 4.18
C GLN A 806 3.81 20.31 4.97
N CYS A 807 2.59 19.95 4.54
CA CYS A 807 1.38 20.16 5.32
C CYS A 807 0.30 19.12 5.00
N ASP A 808 -0.66 18.97 5.89
CA ASP A 808 -1.87 18.18 5.69
C ASP A 808 -3.11 19.09 5.58
N PRO A 809 -4.19 18.67 4.87
CA PRO A 809 -5.46 19.37 4.90
C PRO A 809 -6.13 19.18 6.26
N GLY A 810 -6.73 20.26 6.75
CA GLY A 810 -7.61 20.20 7.92
C GLY A 810 -8.84 19.36 7.65
N ARG A 811 -9.53 18.93 8.71
CA ARG A 811 -10.72 18.08 8.59
C ARG A 811 -11.80 18.77 7.73
N GLY A 812 -12.36 18.03 6.77
CA GLY A 812 -13.38 18.53 5.85
C GLY A 812 -12.86 19.45 4.75
N VAL A 813 -11.56 19.74 4.71
CA VAL A 813 -10.94 20.56 3.66
C VAL A 813 -10.67 19.70 2.43
N ASN A 814 -11.03 20.20 1.26
CA ASN A 814 -10.74 19.52 -0.01
C ASN A 814 -9.24 19.66 -0.33
N THR A 815 -8.53 18.54 -0.30
CA THR A 815 -7.08 18.46 -0.53
C THR A 815 -6.67 19.06 -1.87
N MET A 816 -7.44 18.81 -2.95
CA MET A 816 -7.11 19.30 -4.28
C MET A 816 -7.25 20.81 -4.41
N ARG A 817 -8.29 21.40 -3.79
CA ARG A 817 -8.47 22.87 -3.75
C ARG A 817 -7.39 23.53 -2.93
N LEU A 818 -7.11 22.97 -1.74
CA LEU A 818 -6.04 23.48 -0.88
C LEU A 818 -4.70 23.42 -1.60
N TYR A 819 -4.39 22.29 -2.25
CA TYR A 819 -3.18 22.14 -3.05
C TYR A 819 -3.11 23.18 -4.18
N ALA A 820 -4.18 23.37 -4.94
CA ALA A 820 -4.19 24.34 -6.04
C ALA A 820 -3.93 25.78 -5.53
N ALA A 821 -4.60 26.16 -4.43
CA ALA A 821 -4.41 27.46 -3.80
C ALA A 821 -2.99 27.66 -3.27
N LEU A 822 -2.44 26.65 -2.60
CA LEU A 822 -1.06 26.65 -2.09
C LEU A 822 -0.05 26.68 -3.23
N ARG A 823 -0.21 25.85 -4.26
CA ARG A 823 0.69 25.82 -5.42
C ARG A 823 0.80 27.19 -6.08
N ASP A 824 -0.35 27.82 -6.36
CA ASP A 824 -0.38 29.10 -7.03
C ASP A 824 0.19 30.23 -6.15
N SER A 825 0.03 30.12 -4.82
CA SER A 825 0.62 31.06 -3.85
C SER A 825 2.12 30.86 -3.69
N VAL A 826 2.60 29.62 -3.61
CA VAL A 826 4.03 29.28 -3.53
C VAL A 826 4.76 29.68 -4.80
N LEU A 827 4.20 29.39 -5.99
CA LEU A 827 4.79 29.78 -7.28
C LEU A 827 4.94 31.30 -7.43
N ARG A 828 4.02 32.08 -6.85
CA ARG A 828 4.09 33.55 -6.87
C ARG A 828 4.95 34.15 -5.77
N GLY A 829 4.97 33.50 -4.59
CA GLY A 829 5.60 34.03 -3.39
C GLY A 829 7.05 33.59 -3.19
N VAL A 830 7.47 32.47 -3.79
CA VAL A 830 8.83 31.94 -3.62
C VAL A 830 9.62 32.14 -4.92
N VAL A 831 10.58 33.01 -4.89
CA VAL A 831 11.47 33.28 -6.04
C VAL A 831 12.63 32.28 -5.98
N LEU A 832 12.75 31.43 -7.02
CA LEU A 832 13.79 30.44 -7.13
C LEU A 832 15.07 31.08 -7.69
N PRO A 833 16.23 30.99 -7.00
CA PRO A 833 17.52 31.39 -7.54
C PRO A 833 17.93 30.49 -8.73
N GLU A 834 18.90 30.92 -9.50
CA GLU A 834 19.51 30.11 -10.57
C GLU A 834 20.13 28.83 -10.00
N GLY A 835 19.89 27.67 -10.64
CA GLY A 835 20.33 26.36 -10.19
C GLY A 835 19.40 25.67 -9.19
N TYR A 836 18.30 26.34 -8.77
CA TYR A 836 17.29 25.75 -7.89
C TYR A 836 16.02 25.42 -8.65
N SER A 837 15.38 24.33 -8.26
CA SER A 837 14.10 23.90 -8.83
C SER A 837 13.11 23.51 -7.75
N MET A 838 11.83 23.55 -8.07
CA MET A 838 10.75 23.10 -7.21
C MET A 838 10.05 21.91 -7.84
N LYS A 839 9.85 20.87 -7.07
CA LYS A 839 9.06 19.69 -7.45
C LYS A 839 7.96 19.44 -6.40
N VAL A 840 6.79 19.02 -6.87
CA VAL A 840 5.68 18.62 -6.01
C VAL A 840 5.81 17.13 -5.69
N PHE A 841 5.64 16.79 -4.41
CA PHE A 841 5.67 15.44 -3.86
C PHE A 841 4.34 15.13 -3.13
N GLY A 842 4.31 14.09 -2.34
CA GLY A 842 3.15 13.73 -1.53
C GLY A 842 2.07 12.97 -2.31
N GLU A 843 0.81 13.12 -1.89
CA GLU A 843 -0.32 12.44 -2.55
C GLU A 843 -0.48 12.88 -4.02
N GLN A 844 -0.07 14.10 -4.34
CA GLN A 844 -0.15 14.66 -5.69
C GLN A 844 0.82 13.97 -6.66
N GLU A 845 2.05 13.67 -6.24
CA GLU A 845 3.01 12.91 -7.05
C GLU A 845 2.43 11.52 -7.38
N SER A 846 1.97 10.80 -6.37
CA SER A 846 1.39 9.46 -6.55
C SER A 846 0.15 9.45 -7.43
N GLN A 847 -0.72 10.46 -7.28
CA GLN A 847 -1.90 10.64 -8.12
C GLN A 847 -1.53 10.95 -9.56
N GLN A 848 -0.58 11.86 -9.77
CA GLN A 848 -0.12 12.25 -11.10
C GLN A 848 0.59 11.11 -11.81
N GLU A 849 1.42 10.34 -11.11
CA GLU A 849 2.07 9.15 -11.65
C GLU A 849 1.03 8.11 -12.08
N SER A 850 0.04 7.81 -11.22
CA SER A 850 -1.02 6.84 -11.52
C SER A 850 -1.91 7.30 -12.69
N ASN A 851 -2.33 8.57 -12.68
CA ASN A 851 -3.15 9.13 -13.76
C ASN A 851 -2.38 9.17 -15.08
N SER A 852 -1.09 9.52 -15.06
CA SER A 852 -0.24 9.55 -16.26
C SER A 852 0.00 8.14 -16.80
N ALA A 853 0.20 7.16 -15.92
CA ALA A 853 0.34 5.76 -16.30
C ALA A 853 -0.92 5.23 -17.00
N LEU A 854 -2.12 5.54 -16.47
CA LEU A 854 -3.39 5.19 -17.10
C LEU A 854 -3.59 5.94 -18.42
N ALA A 855 -3.37 7.26 -18.43
CA ALA A 855 -3.58 8.12 -19.60
C ALA A 855 -2.68 7.70 -20.78
N ARG A 856 -1.49 7.16 -20.52
CA ARG A 856 -0.57 6.67 -21.55
C ARG A 856 -1.19 5.58 -22.43
N TYR A 857 -2.04 4.72 -21.88
CA TYR A 857 -2.66 3.59 -22.58
C TYR A 857 -4.09 3.87 -23.05
N MET A 858 -4.68 5.02 -22.69
CA MET A 858 -6.01 5.44 -23.16
C MET A 858 -6.11 5.55 -24.68
N PRO A 859 -5.13 6.17 -25.39
CA PRO A 859 -5.18 6.24 -26.86
C PRO A 859 -5.16 4.86 -27.51
N LEU A 860 -4.34 3.92 -27.02
CA LEU A 860 -4.30 2.54 -27.50
C LEU A 860 -5.66 1.86 -27.35
N THR A 861 -6.27 2.02 -26.20
CA THR A 861 -7.60 1.47 -25.91
C THR A 861 -8.67 2.04 -26.84
N MET A 862 -8.67 3.37 -27.04
CA MET A 862 -9.61 4.02 -27.95
C MET A 862 -9.44 3.55 -29.39
N VAL A 863 -8.20 3.35 -29.86
CA VAL A 863 -7.90 2.80 -31.18
C VAL A 863 -8.40 1.35 -31.30
N LEU A 864 -8.18 0.50 -30.28
CA LEU A 864 -8.67 -0.87 -30.28
C LEU A 864 -10.20 -0.92 -30.31
N ILE A 865 -10.87 -0.10 -29.51
CA ILE A 865 -12.34 0.02 -29.52
C ILE A 865 -12.84 0.48 -30.90
N PHE A 866 -12.18 1.49 -31.49
CA PHE A 866 -12.56 2.00 -32.81
C PHE A 866 -12.37 0.93 -33.91
N ILE A 867 -11.27 0.15 -33.84
CA ILE A 867 -11.04 -0.96 -34.77
C ILE A 867 -12.16 -2.01 -34.66
N VAL A 868 -12.54 -2.40 -33.44
CA VAL A 868 -13.64 -3.37 -33.22
C VAL A 868 -14.95 -2.83 -33.78
N LEU A 869 -15.27 -1.56 -33.55
CA LEU A 869 -16.45 -0.93 -34.11
C LEU A 869 -16.41 -0.86 -35.64
N LEU A 870 -15.26 -0.56 -36.25
CA LEU A 870 -15.06 -0.55 -37.69
C LEU A 870 -15.29 -1.95 -38.31
N LEU A 871 -14.74 -3.00 -37.66
CA LEU A 871 -14.92 -4.38 -38.11
C LEU A 871 -16.40 -4.82 -38.04
N LEU A 872 -17.11 -4.31 -37.03
CA LEU A 872 -18.50 -4.64 -36.80
C LEU A 872 -19.42 -3.97 -37.80
N PHE A 873 -19.27 -2.67 -38.01
CA PHE A 873 -20.19 -1.87 -38.82
C PHE A 873 -19.74 -1.69 -40.28
N ARG A 874 -18.46 -1.92 -40.58
CA ARG A 874 -17.82 -1.75 -41.91
C ARG A 874 -18.03 -0.35 -42.50
N ASN A 875 -18.19 0.66 -41.66
CA ASN A 875 -18.45 2.05 -42.00
C ASN A 875 -17.85 2.96 -40.90
N TYR A 876 -17.56 4.22 -41.20
CA TYR A 876 -16.99 5.18 -40.27
C TYR A 876 -18.05 5.97 -39.48
N ARG A 877 -19.27 6.12 -40.04
CA ARG A 877 -20.31 6.98 -39.47
C ARG A 877 -20.90 6.40 -38.18
N GLU A 878 -21.18 5.11 -38.13
CA GLU A 878 -21.72 4.43 -36.96
C GLU A 878 -20.77 4.47 -35.79
N PRO A 879 -19.47 4.07 -35.93
CA PRO A 879 -18.48 4.23 -34.86
C PRO A 879 -18.38 5.65 -34.35
N THR A 880 -18.35 6.64 -35.22
CA THR A 880 -18.24 8.06 -34.83
C THR A 880 -19.44 8.50 -33.99
N VAL A 881 -20.67 8.14 -34.41
CA VAL A 881 -21.91 8.44 -33.66
C VAL A 881 -21.86 7.81 -32.26
N ILE A 882 -21.38 6.56 -32.16
CA ILE A 882 -21.28 5.85 -30.88
C ILE A 882 -20.25 6.50 -29.97
N LEU A 883 -19.05 6.81 -30.49
CA LEU A 883 -17.98 7.44 -29.71
C LEU A 883 -18.34 8.85 -29.24
N LEU A 884 -19.15 9.60 -30.01
CA LEU A 884 -19.62 10.94 -29.62
C LEU A 884 -20.52 10.90 -28.37
N MET A 885 -21.11 9.73 -28.04
CA MET A 885 -21.93 9.57 -26.82
C MET A 885 -21.06 9.42 -25.55
N ILE A 886 -19.77 9.05 -25.67
CA ILE A 886 -18.91 8.77 -24.51
C ILE A 886 -18.76 9.97 -23.58
N PRO A 887 -18.40 11.20 -24.03
CA PRO A 887 -18.26 12.33 -23.11
C PRO A 887 -19.55 12.65 -22.33
N LEU A 888 -20.70 12.41 -22.94
CA LEU A 888 -21.99 12.76 -22.36
C LEU A 888 -22.38 11.90 -21.15
N ILE A 889 -21.80 10.71 -21.00
CA ILE A 889 -22.05 9.86 -19.81
C ILE A 889 -21.55 10.51 -18.52
N PHE A 890 -20.62 11.46 -18.63
CA PHE A 890 -20.09 12.20 -17.49
C PHE A 890 -21.18 12.97 -16.72
N ILE A 891 -22.25 13.37 -17.38
CA ILE A 891 -23.44 13.94 -16.75
C ILE A 891 -23.99 13.00 -15.67
N GLY A 892 -24.09 11.72 -16.02
CA GLY A 892 -24.60 10.70 -15.09
C GLY A 892 -23.61 10.38 -13.96
N VAL A 893 -22.32 10.42 -14.23
CA VAL A 893 -21.28 10.23 -13.21
C VAL A 893 -21.41 11.29 -12.11
N VAL A 894 -21.47 12.55 -12.50
CA VAL A 894 -21.61 13.66 -11.54
C VAL A 894 -22.94 13.57 -10.79
N LEU A 895 -24.03 13.25 -11.47
CA LEU A 895 -25.34 13.04 -10.84
C LEU A 895 -25.32 11.91 -9.82
N GLY A 896 -24.74 10.75 -10.20
CA GLY A 896 -24.65 9.57 -9.33
C GLY A 896 -23.86 9.85 -8.05
N LEU A 897 -22.72 10.49 -8.17
CA LEU A 897 -21.89 10.86 -7.03
C LEU A 897 -22.57 11.93 -6.14
N ALA A 898 -23.22 12.94 -6.75
CA ALA A 898 -23.91 14.00 -6.02
C ALA A 898 -25.09 13.45 -5.22
N VAL A 899 -25.92 12.58 -5.82
CA VAL A 899 -27.10 12.00 -5.16
C VAL A 899 -26.70 11.06 -4.02
N THR A 900 -25.61 10.31 -4.19
CA THR A 900 -25.12 9.35 -3.18
C THR A 900 -24.20 9.98 -2.13
N GLY A 901 -23.80 11.24 -2.30
CA GLY A 901 -22.86 11.92 -1.41
C GLY A 901 -21.44 11.36 -1.45
N LYS A 902 -21.11 10.54 -2.46
CA LYS A 902 -19.78 9.94 -2.60
C LYS A 902 -18.81 10.93 -3.23
N VAL A 903 -17.56 10.82 -2.80
CA VAL A 903 -16.44 11.66 -3.27
C VAL A 903 -15.86 11.06 -4.56
N PHE A 904 -15.50 11.91 -5.52
CA PHE A 904 -14.79 11.45 -6.71
C PHE A 904 -13.36 11.02 -6.32
N ASN A 905 -13.04 9.77 -6.57
CA ASN A 905 -11.75 9.16 -6.21
C ASN A 905 -11.23 8.25 -7.34
N PHE A 906 -10.09 7.59 -7.09
CA PHE A 906 -9.49 6.66 -8.05
C PHE A 906 -10.48 5.56 -8.49
N PHE A 907 -11.30 5.01 -7.59
CA PHE A 907 -12.29 4.00 -7.93
C PHE A 907 -13.45 4.56 -8.77
N SER A 908 -13.79 5.84 -8.60
CA SER A 908 -14.74 6.52 -9.51
C SER A 908 -14.19 6.61 -10.94
N LEU A 909 -12.88 6.86 -11.09
CA LEU A 909 -12.23 6.83 -12.40
C LEU A 909 -12.29 5.44 -13.04
N LEU A 910 -12.08 4.36 -12.24
CA LEU A 910 -12.26 2.99 -12.72
C LEU A 910 -13.71 2.71 -13.15
N GLY A 911 -14.66 3.20 -12.37
CA GLY A 911 -16.09 3.14 -12.73
C GLY A 911 -16.40 3.83 -14.06
N LEU A 912 -15.78 4.99 -14.30
CA LEU A 912 -15.91 5.72 -15.57
C LEU A 912 -15.37 4.91 -16.75
N LEU A 913 -14.21 4.24 -16.61
CA LEU A 913 -13.67 3.36 -17.65
C LEU A 913 -14.64 2.21 -17.99
N GLY A 914 -15.18 1.56 -16.96
CA GLY A 914 -16.17 0.51 -17.15
C GLY A 914 -17.46 1.00 -17.82
N LEU A 915 -17.91 2.17 -17.43
CA LEU A 915 -19.10 2.80 -17.99
C LEU A 915 -18.98 3.10 -19.48
N VAL A 916 -17.77 3.48 -19.97
CA VAL A 916 -17.49 3.64 -21.40
C VAL A 916 -17.82 2.35 -22.17
N GLY A 917 -17.35 1.21 -21.70
CA GLY A 917 -17.61 -0.09 -22.33
C GLY A 917 -19.10 -0.47 -22.33
N MET A 918 -19.78 -0.24 -21.20
CA MET A 918 -21.22 -0.53 -21.07
C MET A 918 -22.08 0.36 -21.98
N ASN A 919 -21.75 1.65 -22.06
CA ASN A 919 -22.48 2.59 -22.91
C ASN A 919 -22.30 2.25 -24.40
N ILE A 920 -21.09 1.96 -24.84
CA ILE A 920 -20.83 1.55 -26.24
C ILE A 920 -21.61 0.27 -26.57
N LYS A 921 -21.64 -0.71 -25.65
CA LYS A 921 -22.40 -1.95 -25.84
C LYS A 921 -23.88 -1.67 -26.09
N ASN A 922 -24.51 -0.81 -25.31
CA ASN A 922 -25.92 -0.43 -25.49
C ASN A 922 -26.15 0.29 -26.81
N ALA A 923 -25.25 1.20 -27.20
CA ALA A 923 -25.30 1.94 -28.46
C ALA A 923 -25.14 1.00 -29.68
N VAL A 924 -24.21 0.03 -29.62
CA VAL A 924 -23.98 -0.98 -30.66
C VAL A 924 -25.26 -1.77 -30.97
N VAL A 925 -25.94 -2.26 -29.93
CA VAL A 925 -27.17 -3.04 -30.07
C VAL A 925 -28.29 -2.24 -30.79
N LEU A 926 -28.39 -0.95 -30.52
CA LEU A 926 -29.38 -0.09 -31.17
C LEU A 926 -28.99 0.21 -32.63
N VAL A 927 -27.74 0.59 -32.89
CA VAL A 927 -27.25 0.96 -34.23
C VAL A 927 -27.28 -0.25 -35.17
N GLU A 928 -26.90 -1.45 -34.66
CA GLU A 928 -27.02 -2.71 -35.42
C GLU A 928 -28.46 -2.99 -35.85
N GLN A 929 -29.42 -2.81 -34.95
CA GLN A 929 -30.84 -3.03 -35.27
C GLN A 929 -31.34 -2.06 -36.33
N ILE A 930 -30.86 -0.81 -36.36
CA ILE A 930 -31.15 0.15 -37.41
C ILE A 930 -30.62 -0.39 -38.74
N GLY A 931 -29.37 -0.91 -38.74
CA GLY A 931 -28.76 -1.52 -39.93
C GLY A 931 -29.55 -2.72 -40.47
N VAL A 932 -29.98 -3.62 -39.59
CA VAL A 932 -30.78 -4.81 -39.95
C VAL A 932 -32.09 -4.39 -40.60
N LEU A 933 -32.87 -3.48 -39.97
CA LEU A 933 -34.14 -3.04 -40.51
C LEU A 933 -33.98 -2.28 -41.83
N ARG A 934 -32.91 -1.56 -42.05
CA ARG A 934 -32.58 -0.95 -43.34
C ARG A 934 -32.26 -1.99 -44.41
N SER A 935 -31.53 -3.05 -44.05
CA SER A 935 -31.26 -4.16 -44.98
C SER A 935 -32.51 -4.95 -45.36
N GLU A 936 -33.54 -4.96 -44.51
CA GLU A 936 -34.87 -5.51 -44.76
C GLU A 936 -35.74 -4.62 -45.69
N GLY A 937 -35.22 -3.46 -46.12
CA GLY A 937 -35.91 -2.58 -47.07
C GLY A 937 -36.81 -1.49 -46.43
N LYS A 938 -36.80 -1.30 -45.12
CA LYS A 938 -37.57 -0.22 -44.47
C LYS A 938 -36.95 1.16 -44.76
N GLY A 939 -37.82 2.18 -44.89
CA GLY A 939 -37.37 3.57 -45.01
C GLY A 939 -36.50 4.00 -43.84
N ALA A 940 -35.56 4.93 -44.08
CA ALA A 940 -34.56 5.32 -43.08
C ALA A 940 -35.18 5.87 -41.77
N TYR A 941 -36.26 6.65 -41.85
CA TYR A 941 -36.98 7.17 -40.70
C TYR A 941 -37.73 6.06 -39.95
N GLU A 942 -38.42 5.17 -40.70
CA GLU A 942 -39.16 4.04 -40.16
C GLU A 942 -38.21 3.01 -39.50
N ALA A 943 -37.06 2.72 -40.14
CA ALA A 943 -36.07 1.83 -39.57
C ALA A 943 -35.50 2.39 -38.26
N LEU A 944 -35.24 3.70 -38.19
CA LEU A 944 -34.74 4.37 -36.99
C LEU A 944 -35.75 4.30 -35.84
N THR A 945 -37.01 4.66 -36.08
CA THR A 945 -38.04 4.68 -35.06
C THR A 945 -38.42 3.28 -34.59
N ALA A 946 -38.54 2.32 -35.53
CA ALA A 946 -38.85 0.93 -35.22
C ALA A 946 -37.70 0.22 -34.46
N ALA A 947 -36.44 0.48 -34.82
CA ALA A 947 -35.26 -0.03 -34.09
C ALA A 947 -35.25 0.48 -32.66
N THR A 948 -35.42 1.81 -32.47
CA THR A 948 -35.42 2.43 -31.14
C THR A 948 -36.57 1.87 -30.30
N ARG A 949 -37.80 1.71 -30.87
CA ARG A 949 -38.94 1.14 -30.17
C ARG A 949 -38.70 -0.32 -29.75
N SER A 950 -38.07 -1.13 -30.60
CA SER A 950 -37.81 -2.55 -30.31
C SER A 950 -36.71 -2.77 -29.29
N ARG A 951 -35.76 -1.83 -29.17
CA ARG A 951 -34.57 -1.96 -28.30
C ARG A 951 -34.68 -1.23 -26.95
N ILE A 952 -35.77 -0.46 -26.70
CA ILE A 952 -35.93 0.27 -25.44
C ILE A 952 -35.97 -0.65 -24.23
N VAL A 953 -36.74 -1.75 -24.31
CA VAL A 953 -36.87 -2.70 -23.16
C VAL A 953 -35.60 -3.49 -22.94
N PRO A 954 -34.94 -4.12 -23.93
CA PRO A 954 -33.68 -4.81 -23.75
C PRO A 954 -32.57 -3.91 -23.18
N VAL A 955 -32.46 -2.67 -23.68
CA VAL A 955 -31.42 -1.71 -23.20
C VAL A 955 -31.72 -1.24 -21.78
N ALA A 956 -32.99 -0.88 -21.49
CA ALA A 956 -33.40 -0.49 -20.15
C ALA A 956 -33.24 -1.63 -19.14
N MET A 957 -33.48 -2.86 -19.55
CA MET A 957 -33.33 -4.05 -18.72
C MET A 957 -31.89 -4.36 -18.43
N ALA A 958 -31.02 -4.34 -19.45
CA ALA A 958 -29.58 -4.53 -19.27
C ALA A 958 -28.98 -3.50 -18.29
N SER A 959 -29.39 -2.24 -18.46
CA SER A 959 -28.98 -1.18 -17.55
C SER A 959 -29.55 -1.33 -16.13
N GLY A 960 -30.86 -1.70 -16.05
CA GLY A 960 -31.56 -1.91 -14.79
C GLY A 960 -30.99 -3.07 -13.97
N THR A 961 -30.67 -4.19 -14.60
CA THR A 961 -30.00 -5.34 -13.95
C THR A 961 -28.63 -4.98 -13.42
N THR A 962 -27.86 -4.18 -14.17
CA THR A 962 -26.55 -3.72 -13.76
C THR A 962 -26.64 -2.73 -12.58
N ILE A 963 -27.51 -1.73 -12.67
CA ILE A 963 -27.73 -0.73 -11.63
C ILE A 963 -28.16 -1.39 -10.32
N LEU A 964 -29.19 -2.21 -10.35
CA LEU A 964 -29.74 -2.85 -9.15
C LEU A 964 -28.84 -4.00 -8.64
N GLY A 965 -28.13 -4.70 -9.54
CA GLY A 965 -27.12 -5.70 -9.18
C GLY A 965 -25.91 -5.11 -8.46
N MET A 966 -25.59 -3.84 -8.68
CA MET A 966 -24.50 -3.15 -7.98
C MET A 966 -24.92 -2.46 -6.68
N LEU A 967 -26.21 -2.52 -6.33
CA LEU A 967 -26.73 -1.85 -5.14
C LEU A 967 -26.02 -2.27 -3.82
N PRO A 968 -25.71 -3.54 -3.56
CA PRO A 968 -24.94 -3.92 -2.37
C PRO A 968 -23.55 -3.27 -2.31
N LEU A 969 -22.90 -3.10 -3.47
CA LEU A 969 -21.56 -2.50 -3.55
C LEU A 969 -21.56 -0.99 -3.27
N LEU A 970 -22.71 -0.30 -3.42
CA LEU A 970 -22.83 1.12 -3.12
C LEU A 970 -22.51 1.46 -1.67
N PHE A 971 -22.75 0.53 -0.75
CA PHE A 971 -22.52 0.69 0.69
C PHE A 971 -21.10 0.29 1.10
N ASP A 972 -20.30 -0.26 0.18
CA ASP A 972 -18.89 -0.55 0.45
C ASP A 972 -18.06 0.74 0.55
N SER A 973 -17.13 0.79 1.51
CA SER A 973 -16.30 1.98 1.75
C SER A 973 -15.31 2.25 0.63
N MET A 974 -14.80 1.20 -0.01
CA MET A 974 -13.78 1.28 -1.06
C MET A 974 -14.40 1.44 -2.45
N PHE A 975 -15.35 0.57 -2.80
CA PHE A 975 -15.92 0.49 -4.14
C PHE A 975 -17.25 1.25 -4.30
N GLY A 976 -17.81 1.81 -3.23
CA GLY A 976 -19.09 2.51 -3.26
C GLY A 976 -19.10 3.71 -4.22
N ALA A 977 -18.00 4.46 -4.32
CA ALA A 977 -17.88 5.56 -5.27
C ALA A 977 -17.82 5.08 -6.73
N MET A 978 -17.22 3.92 -6.99
CA MET A 978 -17.24 3.26 -8.30
C MET A 978 -18.66 2.80 -8.66
N ALA A 979 -19.34 2.15 -7.72
CA ALA A 979 -20.73 1.74 -7.89
C ALA A 979 -21.64 2.93 -8.20
N ALA A 980 -21.55 4.02 -7.43
CA ALA A 980 -22.29 5.26 -7.67
C ALA A 980 -22.01 5.86 -9.06
N THR A 981 -20.75 5.85 -9.49
CA THR A 981 -20.33 6.30 -10.82
C THR A 981 -20.99 5.48 -11.93
N ILE A 982 -20.92 4.15 -11.81
CA ILE A 982 -21.50 3.24 -12.83
C ILE A 982 -23.03 3.32 -12.81
N MET A 983 -23.65 3.29 -11.64
CA MET A 983 -25.11 3.33 -11.52
C MET A 983 -25.69 4.64 -12.08
N GLY A 984 -25.18 5.80 -11.64
CA GLY A 984 -25.61 7.11 -12.12
C GLY A 984 -25.28 7.32 -13.59
N GLY A 985 -24.05 6.95 -13.98
CA GLY A 985 -23.61 7.01 -15.37
C GLY A 985 -24.44 6.16 -16.31
N LEU A 986 -24.75 4.91 -15.94
CA LEU A 986 -25.51 3.99 -16.76
C LEU A 986 -27.00 4.40 -16.87
N LEU A 987 -27.57 4.97 -15.82
CA LEU A 987 -28.91 5.52 -15.83
C LEU A 987 -29.03 6.61 -16.93
N VAL A 988 -28.10 7.58 -16.89
CA VAL A 988 -28.09 8.67 -17.89
C VAL A 988 -27.67 8.14 -19.26
N ALA A 989 -26.70 7.22 -19.36
CA ALA A 989 -26.29 6.59 -20.61
C ALA A 989 -27.45 5.89 -21.31
N THR A 990 -28.32 5.22 -20.55
CA THR A 990 -29.53 4.58 -21.09
C THR A 990 -30.47 5.61 -21.70
N LEU A 991 -30.73 6.72 -21.00
CA LEU A 991 -31.55 7.81 -21.53
C LEU A 991 -30.92 8.44 -22.77
N LEU A 992 -29.59 8.66 -22.76
CA LEU A 992 -28.85 9.17 -23.91
C LEU A 992 -28.94 8.20 -25.12
N THR A 993 -28.80 6.89 -24.90
CA THR A 993 -28.86 5.88 -25.96
C THR A 993 -30.25 5.81 -26.57
N VAL A 994 -31.30 5.91 -25.76
CA VAL A 994 -32.70 5.78 -26.26
C VAL A 994 -33.22 7.09 -26.85
N CYS A 995 -32.84 8.25 -26.31
CA CYS A 995 -33.39 9.55 -26.71
C CYS A 995 -32.42 10.36 -27.60
N VAL A 996 -31.13 10.38 -27.31
CA VAL A 996 -30.16 11.29 -27.97
C VAL A 996 -29.43 10.59 -29.13
N LEU A 997 -29.04 9.32 -29.01
CA LEU A 997 -28.38 8.58 -30.09
C LEU A 997 -29.21 8.57 -31.38
N PRO A 998 -30.55 8.32 -31.40
CA PRO A 998 -31.35 8.40 -32.59
C PRO A 998 -31.33 9.77 -33.24
N VAL A 999 -31.30 10.86 -32.45
CA VAL A 999 -31.21 12.23 -32.91
C VAL A 999 -29.86 12.50 -33.58
N VAL A 1000 -28.77 12.13 -32.95
CA VAL A 1000 -27.41 12.25 -33.50
C VAL A 1000 -27.25 11.43 -34.76
N TYR A 1001 -27.76 10.18 -34.78
CA TYR A 1001 -27.79 9.32 -35.96
C TYR A 1001 -28.56 9.97 -37.11
N ALA A 1002 -29.73 10.56 -36.82
CA ALA A 1002 -30.56 11.25 -37.84
C ALA A 1002 -29.83 12.50 -38.40
N ILE A 1003 -29.02 13.20 -37.61
CA ILE A 1003 -28.20 14.32 -38.07
C ILE A 1003 -27.10 13.82 -39.03
N PHE A 1004 -26.34 12.79 -38.61
CA PHE A 1004 -25.20 12.26 -39.41
C PHE A 1004 -25.64 11.65 -40.74
N TYR A 1005 -26.85 11.07 -40.78
CA TYR A 1005 -27.39 10.46 -41.99
C TYR A 1005 -28.42 11.35 -42.70
N ASN A 1006 -28.61 12.58 -42.25
CA ASN A 1006 -29.57 13.55 -42.79
C ASN A 1006 -31.00 12.98 -42.98
N ILE A 1007 -31.47 12.17 -42.03
CA ILE A 1007 -32.78 11.53 -42.06
C ILE A 1007 -33.84 12.59 -41.72
N ARG A 1008 -34.83 12.78 -42.61
CA ARG A 1008 -35.99 13.64 -42.40
C ARG A 1008 -37.25 12.79 -42.44
N LYS A 1009 -38.29 13.25 -41.73
CA LYS A 1009 -39.62 12.65 -41.89
C LYS A 1009 -40.10 13.04 -43.25
N SER A 1010 -40.24 12.08 -44.17
CA SER A 1010 -40.89 12.26 -45.46
C SER A 1010 -42.38 12.57 -45.28
#